data_50f2693e228b91f0b0700b4784c542de
#
_entry.id   50f2693e228b91f0b0700b4784c542de
#
_cell.length_a   1.000
_cell.length_b   1.000
_cell.length_c   1.000
_cell.angle_alpha   90.00
_cell.angle_beta   90.00
_cell.angle_gamma   90.00
#
_symmetry.space_group_name_H-M   'P 1'
#
loop_
_entity.id
_entity.type
_entity.pdbx_description
1 polymer ?
#
loop_
_entity_poly.entity_id
_entity_poly.type
_entity_poly.pdbx_seq_one_letter_code
_entity_poly.pdbx_strand_id
1 'polypeptide(L)'
;MTISSQLPRPLRALALLSALSACAAAAPPKILVLSNRADLISGGDALVEIDWPAGTKTAAASVTLNGTPITAAFDTRVDGRYLGLVAGLREGGNVLNARYSGGASQITITNHPTGGPVFSGPQVQPWICQTTGATAGPVPAGGPSGGSGRGGPGGGSGRGGRGAGFGAGGGSGRGPGGPGGGRGGVASPSLGPALDGQCNAPTVFFYVYKTTGNQFAAYDPAKPRPADMSTTTTDAGVTTDYIVRIERGTMDRGIHEIAVLYNPAKPWTPWNRQPQWNGKLYIPFGSGCEFSHTQGNPGPVQNDMALSRGFMVASSSNTQYGTHCNDVVSAETVMMLKEHITETYGEIRFTMATGGSGGAHQQNLLSSNYPGLLQGIMPTQHFQDTWTPYREFADCGLLARFYAVRLTGGAAWTETQKARTDGHATASICEGPVNTFMASRTDAYINPAVSAGCQGFPWAWSVTNPTGERCTLQDYQIAVFGKRAPDATDPTGYAKRPLDNTGLQYGLVALKAGDITPQMFVDLNAAIGCYDINGVWQPKRCEADAGSVKIAYSSGRVTNGRQMAKVAMIDLRDNDDREEHYNFRTWVTRARLQKANGTSANQAIWRETGGGARNTALAFDTMSEWLMKVAADKSAAALEQKILKTRPALAVDTCFDGTTPTDAAKCDAVYHTFTDTRVAAGEPTASDILKCQLKPLNRADYGVTFTAEQWTTLQKAFPSGVCDYSRPGVDQVTPEPWQTFAAGPGGKPLGPAPVSVAAR
;
A
#
# COMPACT_ATOMS: atom_id res chain seq x y z
N MET A 1 87.37 -34.90 11.63
CA MET A 1 88.38 -33.84 11.63
C MET A 1 87.81 -32.61 12.29
N THR A 2 88.30 -32.33 13.43
CA THR A 2 88.19 -31.20 14.29
C THR A 2 88.63 -29.89 13.67
N ILE A 3 87.91 -28.73 13.96
CA ILE A 3 88.45 -27.44 14.22
C ILE A 3 87.20 -26.57 14.64
N SER A 4 86.97 -26.30 15.87
CA SER A 4 87.43 -25.29 16.82
C SER A 4 87.07 -23.81 16.43
N SER A 5 86.11 -23.30 17.18
CA SER A 5 86.05 -22.09 17.95
C SER A 5 86.27 -20.70 17.26
N GLN A 6 85.43 -19.77 17.45
CA GLN A 6 85.56 -18.68 18.40
C GLN A 6 84.35 -17.72 18.31
N LEU A 7 83.80 -17.42 19.46
CA LEU A 7 82.87 -16.31 19.68
C LEU A 7 83.64 -15.01 19.86
N PRO A 8 83.07 -13.86 19.39
CA PRO A 8 83.43 -12.56 19.95
C PRO A 8 82.30 -11.99 20.79
N ARG A 9 82.65 -11.25 21.80
CA ARG A 9 81.92 -10.62 22.87
C ARG A 9 80.90 -9.59 22.40
N PRO A 10 79.86 -9.28 23.21
CA PRO A 10 78.76 -8.36 22.81
C PRO A 10 79.16 -6.88 23.07
N LEU A 11 78.95 -6.05 22.06
CA LEU A 11 78.84 -4.61 22.20
C LEU A 11 77.48 -4.26 22.82
N ARG A 12 77.50 -3.59 23.98
CA ARG A 12 76.32 -2.99 24.57
C ARG A 12 75.89 -1.76 23.71
N ALA A 13 74.87 -1.90 22.89
CA ALA A 13 74.19 -0.79 22.27
C ALA A 13 73.12 -0.27 23.27
N LEU A 14 73.30 0.98 23.72
CA LEU A 14 72.34 1.73 24.51
C LEU A 14 71.16 2.06 23.59
N ALA A 15 70.03 1.35 23.68
CA ALA A 15 68.81 1.70 22.99
C ALA A 15 68.11 2.84 23.74
N LEU A 16 68.15 4.06 23.18
CA LEU A 16 67.25 5.17 23.55
C LEU A 16 65.85 4.71 23.11
N LEU A 17 65.00 4.35 24.07
CA LEU A 17 63.54 4.28 23.86
C LEU A 17 62.99 5.70 23.73
N SER A 18 62.86 6.19 22.52
CA SER A 18 61.98 7.31 22.19
C SER A 18 60.54 6.81 22.31
N ALA A 19 59.89 7.11 23.43
CA ALA A 19 58.44 6.99 23.58
C ALA A 19 57.77 7.96 22.61
N LEU A 20 57.47 7.53 21.38
CA LEU A 20 56.48 8.20 20.56
C LEU A 20 55.13 7.96 21.25
N SER A 21 54.69 8.95 22.04
CA SER A 21 53.29 9.08 22.39
C SER A 21 52.52 9.27 21.09
N ALA A 22 51.99 8.19 20.52
CA ALA A 22 50.96 8.28 19.50
C ALA A 22 49.79 9.03 20.13
N CYS A 23 49.66 10.32 19.86
CA CYS A 23 48.40 11.02 20.08
C CYS A 23 47.37 10.25 19.27
N ALA A 24 46.62 9.36 19.91
CA ALA A 24 45.43 8.80 19.34
C ALA A 24 44.55 9.99 18.93
N ALA A 25 44.43 10.23 17.61
CA ALA A 25 43.53 11.25 17.12
C ALA A 25 42.14 10.91 17.68
N ALA A 26 41.57 11.84 18.43
CA ALA A 26 40.25 11.63 19.00
C ALA A 26 39.25 11.39 17.85
N ALA A 27 38.39 10.40 18.03
CA ALA A 27 37.43 10.03 17.01
C ALA A 27 36.45 11.21 16.71
N PRO A 28 36.13 11.49 15.43
CA PRO A 28 35.15 12.54 15.13
C PRO A 28 33.77 12.18 15.70
N PRO A 29 32.92 13.17 16.02
CA PRO A 29 31.53 12.89 16.43
C PRO A 29 30.73 12.25 15.30
N LYS A 30 29.70 11.45 15.63
CA LYS A 30 28.75 10.94 14.62
C LYS A 30 27.51 11.81 14.65
N ILE A 31 27.02 12.18 13.47
CA ILE A 31 25.76 12.90 13.33
C ILE A 31 24.75 11.91 12.75
N LEU A 32 23.64 11.70 13.47
CA LEU A 32 22.56 10.78 13.11
C LEU A 32 21.27 11.57 12.94
N VAL A 33 20.70 11.57 11.74
CA VAL A 33 19.35 12.10 11.51
C VAL A 33 18.36 11.01 11.92
N LEU A 34 17.48 11.31 12.86
CA LEU A 34 16.54 10.35 13.46
C LEU A 34 15.19 10.35 12.76
N SER A 35 14.80 11.48 12.19
CA SER A 35 13.50 11.65 11.51
C SER A 35 13.42 10.81 10.28
N ASN A 36 14.44 10.88 9.42
CA ASN A 36 14.50 10.19 8.15
C ASN A 36 15.97 10.06 7.71
N ARG A 37 16.22 9.49 6.54
CA ARG A 37 17.54 9.57 5.89
C ARG A 37 17.82 11.03 5.51
N ALA A 38 19.04 11.50 5.74
CA ALA A 38 19.40 12.91 5.60
C ALA A 38 19.09 13.53 4.23
N ASP A 39 19.02 12.75 3.17
CA ASP A 39 18.67 13.21 1.82
C ASP A 39 17.16 13.13 1.49
N LEU A 40 16.31 12.72 2.43
CA LEU A 40 14.86 12.56 2.27
C LEU A 40 14.07 13.36 3.31
N ILE A 41 14.67 14.36 3.92
CA ILE A 41 13.98 15.25 4.89
C ILE A 41 13.01 16.16 4.14
N SER A 42 11.89 16.49 4.80
CA SER A 42 10.85 17.37 4.29
C SER A 42 10.34 18.32 5.38
N GLY A 43 9.60 19.36 5.00
CA GLY A 43 8.91 20.22 5.97
C GLY A 43 9.76 21.25 6.70
N GLY A 44 11.10 21.21 6.62
CA GLY A 44 11.97 22.26 7.11
C GLY A 44 12.62 22.03 8.48
N ASP A 45 12.44 20.84 9.07
CA ASP A 45 13.10 20.46 10.33
C ASP A 45 13.57 18.99 10.31
N ALA A 46 14.41 18.62 11.29
CA ALA A 46 14.90 17.27 11.45
C ALA A 46 15.32 17.02 12.92
N LEU A 47 14.89 15.91 13.49
CA LEU A 47 15.41 15.45 14.79
C LEU A 47 16.76 14.80 14.58
N VAL A 48 17.79 15.30 15.29
CA VAL A 48 19.17 14.87 15.11
C VAL A 48 19.78 14.48 16.45
N GLU A 49 20.55 13.40 16.44
CA GLU A 49 21.44 12.98 17.52
C GLU A 49 22.89 13.22 17.13
N ILE A 50 23.69 13.74 18.07
CA ILE A 50 25.13 13.81 17.93
C ILE A 50 25.74 12.86 18.95
N ASP A 51 26.32 11.76 18.47
CA ASP A 51 27.07 10.82 19.30
C ASP A 51 28.51 11.31 19.44
N TRP A 52 28.79 11.93 20.61
CA TRP A 52 30.08 12.44 20.93
C TRP A 52 31.01 11.34 21.43
N PRO A 53 32.32 11.40 21.11
CA PRO A 53 33.30 10.49 21.71
C PRO A 53 33.28 10.53 23.22
N ALA A 54 33.53 9.40 23.86
CA ALA A 54 33.54 9.27 25.31
C ALA A 54 34.46 10.30 25.98
N GLY A 55 33.98 10.95 27.03
CA GLY A 55 34.72 12.00 27.77
C GLY A 55 34.64 13.39 27.15
N THR A 56 33.90 13.59 26.05
CA THR A 56 33.68 14.92 25.47
C THR A 56 32.90 15.81 26.42
N LYS A 57 33.45 17.01 26.69
CA LYS A 57 32.74 18.07 27.43
C LYS A 57 31.78 18.78 26.46
N THR A 58 30.51 18.42 26.46
CA THR A 58 29.50 18.96 25.55
C THR A 58 29.31 20.48 25.70
N ALA A 59 29.59 21.07 26.85
CA ALA A 59 29.59 22.53 27.06
C ALA A 59 30.60 23.30 26.18
N ALA A 60 31.64 22.61 25.67
CA ALA A 60 32.64 23.20 24.77
C ALA A 60 32.40 22.76 23.29
N ALA A 61 31.34 22.02 23.03
CA ALA A 61 30.96 21.60 21.68
C ALA A 61 30.17 22.71 20.96
N SER A 62 30.24 22.71 19.65
CA SER A 62 29.45 23.62 18.79
C SER A 62 28.76 22.89 17.68
N VAL A 63 27.51 23.29 17.43
CA VAL A 63 26.69 22.78 16.30
C VAL A 63 26.31 23.99 15.46
N THR A 64 26.53 23.88 14.15
CA THR A 64 26.13 24.94 13.20
C THR A 64 25.34 24.38 12.05
N LEU A 65 24.34 25.14 11.57
CA LEU A 65 23.56 24.88 10.36
C LEU A 65 23.90 25.96 9.35
N ASN A 66 24.42 25.59 8.19
CA ASN A 66 24.84 26.53 7.13
C ASN A 66 25.76 27.64 7.68
N GLY A 67 26.64 27.32 8.65
CA GLY A 67 27.52 28.25 9.32
C GLY A 67 26.92 29.04 10.51
N THR A 68 25.60 29.02 10.68
CA THR A 68 24.88 29.68 11.77
C THR A 68 24.90 28.79 13.02
N PRO A 69 25.30 29.29 14.21
CA PRO A 69 25.28 28.52 15.44
C PRO A 69 23.85 28.12 15.85
N ILE A 70 23.64 26.83 16.10
CA ILE A 70 22.38 26.25 16.60
C ILE A 70 22.62 25.36 17.83
N THR A 71 23.75 25.47 18.49
CA THR A 71 24.11 24.63 19.66
C THR A 71 23.02 24.65 20.73
N ALA A 72 22.34 25.78 20.93
CA ALA A 72 21.26 25.91 21.90
C ALA A 72 20.02 25.05 21.62
N ALA A 73 19.87 24.54 20.41
CA ALA A 73 18.80 23.59 20.07
C ALA A 73 19.09 22.17 20.59
N PHE A 74 20.34 21.89 20.99
CA PHE A 74 20.79 20.57 21.43
C PHE A 74 21.06 20.55 22.94
N ASP A 75 20.75 19.40 23.55
CA ASP A 75 21.06 19.16 24.94
C ASP A 75 21.21 17.67 25.24
N THR A 76 21.91 17.33 26.34
CA THR A 76 21.93 15.96 26.85
C THR A 76 20.61 15.65 27.52
N ARG A 77 19.86 14.72 26.98
CA ARG A 77 18.53 14.33 27.45
C ARG A 77 18.62 13.34 28.63
N VAL A 78 17.48 13.05 29.25
CA VAL A 78 17.42 12.19 30.46
C VAL A 78 17.98 10.78 30.21
N ASP A 79 17.90 10.29 29.00
CA ASP A 79 18.43 8.99 28.52
C ASP A 79 19.95 9.05 28.19
N GLY A 80 20.59 10.20 28.35
CA GLY A 80 22.01 10.42 28.08
C GLY A 80 22.36 10.76 26.64
N ARG A 81 21.38 10.75 25.72
CA ARG A 81 21.58 11.09 24.30
C ARG A 81 21.66 12.61 24.12
N TYR A 82 22.52 13.08 23.22
CA TYR A 82 22.62 14.49 22.88
C TYR A 82 21.77 14.80 21.66
N LEU A 83 20.53 15.27 21.86
CA LEU A 83 19.48 15.44 20.87
C LEU A 83 19.09 16.90 20.67
N GLY A 84 18.80 17.26 19.42
CA GLY A 84 18.25 18.56 19.06
C GLY A 84 17.32 18.48 17.84
N LEU A 85 16.34 19.38 17.81
CA LEU A 85 15.53 19.62 16.63
C LEU A 85 16.21 20.71 15.79
N VAL A 86 16.71 20.34 14.61
CA VAL A 86 17.29 21.25 13.62
C VAL A 86 16.14 21.84 12.83
N ALA A 87 15.81 23.09 13.03
CA ALA A 87 14.73 23.79 12.35
C ALA A 87 15.29 24.87 11.39
N GLY A 88 14.47 25.33 10.46
CA GLY A 88 14.84 26.35 9.48
C GLY A 88 15.70 25.82 8.33
N LEU A 89 15.57 24.54 7.99
CA LEU A 89 16.16 23.96 6.80
C LEU A 89 15.55 24.64 5.55
N ARG A 90 16.43 25.11 4.66
CA ARG A 90 16.02 25.62 3.34
C ARG A 90 15.78 24.46 2.39
N GLU A 91 14.94 24.63 1.39
CA GLU A 91 14.81 23.66 0.32
C GLU A 91 16.17 23.37 -0.33
N GLY A 92 16.43 22.09 -0.62
CA GLY A 92 17.72 21.60 -1.09
C GLY A 92 18.72 21.31 0.05
N GLY A 93 20.02 21.38 -0.27
CA GLY A 93 21.07 20.95 0.65
C GLY A 93 21.36 21.94 1.79
N ASN A 94 21.45 21.42 3.01
CA ASN A 94 21.81 22.13 4.22
C ASN A 94 22.98 21.43 4.91
N VAL A 95 24.02 22.18 5.29
CA VAL A 95 25.21 21.60 5.93
C VAL A 95 25.08 21.71 7.46
N LEU A 96 24.95 20.57 8.12
CA LEU A 96 25.02 20.47 9.56
C LEU A 96 26.43 20.05 9.98
N ASN A 97 27.07 20.83 10.87
CA ASN A 97 28.41 20.58 11.37
C ASN A 97 28.39 20.47 12.88
N ALA A 98 29.06 19.44 13.43
CA ALA A 98 29.25 19.23 14.84
C ALA A 98 30.76 19.22 15.15
N ARG A 99 31.22 20.04 16.08
CA ARG A 99 32.64 20.23 16.42
C ARG A 99 32.86 20.20 17.91
N TYR A 100 33.98 19.61 18.32
CA TYR A 100 34.54 19.71 19.68
C TYR A 100 36.07 19.82 19.62
N SER A 101 36.75 19.94 20.75
CA SER A 101 38.22 20.12 20.80
C SER A 101 39.03 19.02 20.12
N GLY A 102 38.47 17.79 19.99
CA GLY A 102 39.15 16.64 19.38
C GLY A 102 38.83 16.38 17.94
N GLY A 103 37.87 17.09 17.32
CA GLY A 103 37.50 16.87 15.93
C GLY A 103 36.15 17.47 15.53
N ALA A 104 35.81 17.26 14.28
CA ALA A 104 34.53 17.71 13.73
C ALA A 104 33.99 16.70 12.71
N SER A 105 32.66 16.69 12.55
CA SER A 105 31.95 15.99 11.48
C SER A 105 30.91 16.90 10.86
N GLN A 106 30.60 16.63 9.59
CA GLN A 106 29.51 17.32 8.90
C GLN A 106 28.72 16.34 8.07
N ILE A 107 27.41 16.63 7.89
CA ILE A 107 26.53 15.96 6.94
C ILE A 107 25.76 17.01 6.13
N THR A 108 25.29 16.62 4.96
CA THR A 108 24.32 17.42 4.19
C THR A 108 22.93 16.84 4.45
N ILE A 109 22.02 17.68 4.90
CA ILE A 109 20.59 17.37 5.02
C ILE A 109 19.90 18.00 3.82
N THR A 110 19.29 17.19 2.96
CA THR A 110 18.48 17.70 1.84
C THR A 110 17.03 17.80 2.32
N ASN A 111 16.51 19.02 2.31
CA ASN A 111 15.12 19.29 2.65
C ASN A 111 14.27 19.43 1.39
N HIS A 112 13.16 18.70 1.36
CA HIS A 112 12.16 18.75 0.29
C HIS A 112 10.95 19.58 0.73
N PRO A 113 10.13 20.11 -0.21
CA PRO A 113 8.93 20.84 0.13
C PRO A 113 7.93 19.99 0.94
N THR A 114 7.17 20.62 1.84
CA THR A 114 6.07 19.95 2.57
C THR A 114 5.01 19.36 1.62
N GLY A 115 4.77 20.04 0.47
CA GLY A 115 3.86 19.54 -0.56
C GLY A 115 4.43 18.44 -1.46
N GLY A 116 5.68 18.01 -1.23
CA GLY A 116 6.37 17.04 -2.09
C GLY A 116 6.74 17.62 -3.47
N PRO A 117 7.19 16.81 -4.41
CA PRO A 117 7.54 15.40 -4.23
C PRO A 117 8.91 15.22 -3.59
N VAL A 118 9.11 14.11 -2.90
CA VAL A 118 10.43 13.67 -2.39
C VAL A 118 11.05 12.64 -3.35
N PHE A 119 10.34 11.55 -3.63
CA PHE A 119 10.79 10.49 -4.54
C PHE A 119 9.72 10.03 -5.55
N SER A 120 8.46 10.46 -5.39
CA SER A 120 7.34 9.99 -6.22
C SER A 120 7.41 10.49 -7.67
N GLY A 121 8.22 11.50 -7.95
CA GLY A 121 8.37 12.09 -9.29
C GLY A 121 7.32 13.16 -9.59
N PRO A 122 7.09 13.48 -10.87
CA PRO A 122 6.15 14.52 -11.24
C PRO A 122 4.75 14.27 -10.68
N GLN A 123 4.23 15.29 -9.99
CA GLN A 123 2.90 15.23 -9.39
C GLN A 123 1.81 15.39 -10.46
N VAL A 124 0.70 14.66 -10.33
CA VAL A 124 -0.45 14.75 -11.23
C VAL A 124 -1.04 16.16 -11.25
N GLN A 125 -1.48 16.62 -12.43
CA GLN A 125 -2.09 17.90 -12.66
C GLN A 125 -3.33 17.75 -13.56
N PRO A 126 -4.32 18.68 -13.50
CA PRO A 126 -4.44 19.75 -12.51
C PRO A 126 -4.72 19.19 -11.10
N TRP A 127 -4.49 19.98 -10.04
CA TRP A 127 -4.78 19.58 -8.67
C TRP A 127 -5.67 20.61 -7.99
N ILE A 128 -6.73 20.15 -7.34
CA ILE A 128 -7.76 21.00 -6.73
C ILE A 128 -7.63 20.94 -5.21
N CYS A 129 -7.22 22.05 -4.61
CA CYS A 129 -7.19 22.21 -3.16
C CYS A 129 -8.61 22.29 -2.58
N GLN A 130 -8.79 21.78 -1.36
CA GLN A 130 -10.01 22.07 -0.60
C GLN A 130 -10.04 23.56 -0.25
N THR A 131 -11.14 24.23 -0.62
CA THR A 131 -11.38 25.60 -0.22
C THR A 131 -12.24 25.63 1.05
N THR A 132 -12.01 26.65 1.90
CA THR A 132 -12.80 26.87 3.09
C THR A 132 -14.26 27.13 2.78
N GLY A 133 -15.17 26.61 3.62
CA GLY A 133 -16.56 27.02 3.71
C GLY A 133 -17.48 26.61 2.57
N ALA A 134 -16.97 25.96 1.55
CA ALA A 134 -17.80 25.06 0.78
C ALA A 134 -18.00 23.82 1.66
N THR A 135 -19.15 23.65 2.31
CA THR A 135 -19.79 22.34 2.26
C THR A 135 -19.43 21.82 0.90
N ALA A 136 -18.54 20.79 0.84
CA ALA A 136 -17.99 20.30 -0.42
C ALA A 136 -19.00 20.59 -1.53
N GLY A 137 -18.72 21.63 -2.36
CA GLY A 137 -19.61 21.94 -3.45
C GLY A 137 -19.72 20.62 -4.15
N PRO A 138 -20.84 20.11 -4.56
CA PRO A 138 -21.02 18.71 -4.85
C PRO A 138 -19.81 18.29 -5.67
N VAL A 139 -18.91 17.55 -5.04
CA VAL A 139 -18.03 16.66 -5.79
C VAL A 139 -19.03 16.00 -6.71
N PRO A 140 -19.01 16.22 -8.03
CA PRO A 140 -20.07 15.74 -8.89
C PRO A 140 -20.31 14.33 -8.44
N ALA A 141 -21.47 14.06 -7.80
CA ALA A 141 -21.74 12.81 -7.12
C ALA A 141 -21.49 11.77 -8.20
N GLY A 142 -20.42 11.02 -8.08
CA GLY A 142 -20.00 10.11 -9.12
C GLY A 142 -21.22 9.31 -9.52
N GLY A 143 -21.65 9.43 -10.75
CA GLY A 143 -22.80 8.97 -11.44
C GLY A 143 -23.99 8.44 -10.62
N PRO A 144 -25.18 8.48 -11.10
CA PRO A 144 -26.40 8.38 -10.32
C PRO A 144 -26.39 7.14 -9.42
N SER A 145 -26.19 7.36 -8.14
CA SER A 145 -26.73 6.45 -7.14
C SER A 145 -28.24 6.52 -7.33
N GLY A 146 -28.83 5.52 -7.98
CA GLY A 146 -30.24 5.39 -8.19
C GLY A 146 -30.98 5.28 -6.85
N GLY A 147 -31.17 6.44 -6.22
CA GLY A 147 -32.01 6.65 -5.08
C GLY A 147 -33.34 7.22 -5.56
N SER A 148 -34.20 6.38 -6.06
CA SER A 148 -35.61 6.70 -6.31
C SER A 148 -36.33 6.85 -4.96
N GLY A 149 -36.36 8.06 -4.46
CA GLY A 149 -37.22 8.49 -3.37
C GLY A 149 -38.07 9.66 -3.83
N ARG A 150 -39.08 9.44 -4.64
CA ARG A 150 -40.21 10.36 -4.81
C ARG A 150 -41.42 9.74 -4.16
N GLY A 151 -41.74 10.22 -2.98
CA GLY A 151 -43.07 10.14 -2.40
C GLY A 151 -44.00 11.03 -3.18
N GLY A 152 -45.04 10.46 -3.76
CA GLY A 152 -46.24 11.12 -4.23
C GLY A 152 -47.46 10.38 -3.70
N PRO A 153 -48.52 11.05 -3.21
CA PRO A 153 -49.66 10.43 -2.57
C PRO A 153 -50.68 9.96 -3.59
N GLY A 154 -51.28 8.80 -3.39
CA GLY A 154 -52.56 8.52 -4.03
C GLY A 154 -52.79 7.05 -4.44
N GLY A 155 -53.50 6.34 -3.59
CA GLY A 155 -54.68 5.55 -3.84
C GLY A 155 -54.63 4.38 -4.86
N GLY A 156 -55.07 3.20 -4.39
CA GLY A 156 -55.71 2.26 -5.27
C GLY A 156 -55.31 0.78 -5.08
N SER A 157 -56.20 0.08 -4.47
CA SER A 157 -56.24 -1.40 -4.28
C SER A 157 -56.14 -2.21 -5.56
N GLY A 158 -55.46 -3.35 -5.52
CA GLY A 158 -55.53 -4.36 -6.57
C GLY A 158 -54.75 -5.64 -6.25
N ARG A 159 -55.48 -6.70 -6.02
CA ARG A 159 -54.98 -8.05 -5.71
C ARG A 159 -54.23 -8.71 -6.87
N GLY A 160 -53.23 -9.53 -6.55
CA GLY A 160 -53.03 -10.83 -7.15
C GLY A 160 -51.86 -10.97 -8.11
N GLY A 161 -50.95 -11.85 -7.82
CA GLY A 161 -50.00 -12.41 -8.78
C GLY A 161 -48.66 -12.81 -8.18
N ARG A 162 -48.50 -14.07 -7.81
CA ARG A 162 -47.18 -14.67 -7.47
C ARG A 162 -46.31 -14.69 -8.74
N GLY A 163 -45.20 -14.00 -8.68
CA GLY A 163 -44.11 -14.10 -9.63
C GLY A 163 -42.80 -13.95 -8.91
N ALA A 164 -42.02 -15.01 -8.88
CA ALA A 164 -40.66 -14.97 -8.33
C ALA A 164 -39.79 -14.16 -9.28
N GLY A 165 -39.53 -12.91 -8.91
CA GLY A 165 -38.55 -12.04 -9.59
C GLY A 165 -37.34 -11.91 -8.69
N PHE A 166 -36.22 -12.44 -9.12
CA PHE A 166 -34.91 -12.15 -8.56
C PHE A 166 -34.59 -10.70 -8.83
N GLY A 167 -34.76 -9.84 -7.84
CA GLY A 167 -34.29 -8.48 -7.90
C GLY A 167 -32.77 -8.46 -7.68
N ALA A 168 -32.02 -8.09 -8.71
CA ALA A 168 -30.63 -7.71 -8.59
C ALA A 168 -30.55 -6.42 -7.75
N GLY A 169 -30.30 -6.56 -6.47
CA GLY A 169 -29.95 -5.49 -5.56
C GLY A 169 -28.50 -5.14 -5.74
N GLY A 170 -28.19 -4.15 -6.63
CA GLY A 170 -26.89 -3.49 -6.64
C GLY A 170 -26.72 -2.69 -5.35
N GLY A 171 -26.27 -3.31 -4.30
CA GLY A 171 -25.81 -2.65 -3.11
C GLY A 171 -24.41 -2.10 -3.36
N SER A 172 -24.28 -0.78 -3.53
CA SER A 172 -23.04 -0.09 -3.28
C SER A 172 -22.64 -0.40 -1.84
N GLY A 173 -21.75 -1.39 -1.66
CA GLY A 173 -21.26 -1.82 -0.37
C GLY A 173 -20.50 -0.66 0.29
N ARG A 174 -21.19 0.04 1.21
CA ARG A 174 -20.48 0.47 2.40
C ARG A 174 -19.96 -0.82 3.02
N GLY A 175 -18.67 -1.12 2.79
CA GLY A 175 -18.00 -2.17 3.54
C GLY A 175 -18.36 -1.98 5.01
N PRO A 176 -18.64 -3.02 5.77
CA PRO A 176 -18.84 -2.89 7.20
C PRO A 176 -17.59 -2.18 7.72
N GLY A 177 -17.77 -0.94 8.22
CA GLY A 177 -16.70 -0.20 8.86
C GLY A 177 -16.05 -1.16 9.84
N GLY A 178 -14.74 -1.36 9.74
CA GLY A 178 -14.02 -2.25 10.64
C GLY A 178 -14.46 -1.96 12.07
N PRO A 179 -14.53 -2.95 12.97
CA PRO A 179 -15.02 -2.76 14.33
C PRO A 179 -14.15 -1.69 15.01
N GLY A 180 -14.67 -0.49 15.18
CA GLY A 180 -13.95 0.68 15.72
C GLY A 180 -14.45 2.03 15.20
N GLY A 181 -15.08 2.07 14.05
CA GLY A 181 -15.72 3.29 13.51
C GLY A 181 -17.14 3.45 14.06
N GLY A 182 -17.30 3.79 15.33
CA GLY A 182 -18.61 4.11 15.92
C GLY A 182 -19.27 5.25 15.16
N ARG A 183 -20.56 5.13 14.91
CA ARG A 183 -21.44 6.22 14.45
C ARG A 183 -21.48 7.30 15.54
N GLY A 184 -20.53 8.25 15.54
CA GLY A 184 -20.47 9.26 16.59
C GLY A 184 -19.10 9.87 16.83
N GLY A 185 -18.23 9.94 15.82
CA GLY A 185 -17.00 10.74 15.90
C GLY A 185 -17.28 12.23 15.82
N VAL A 186 -16.44 13.06 16.46
CA VAL A 186 -16.45 14.52 16.33
C VAL A 186 -15.90 14.88 14.96
N ALA A 187 -16.60 15.75 14.25
CA ALA A 187 -16.15 16.25 12.95
C ALA A 187 -14.87 17.08 13.09
N SER A 188 -13.94 16.87 12.19
CA SER A 188 -12.71 17.65 12.15
C SER A 188 -12.93 19.07 11.66
N PRO A 189 -12.24 20.08 12.24
CA PRO A 189 -12.34 21.47 11.79
C PRO A 189 -11.79 21.65 10.37
N SER A 190 -12.23 22.70 9.69
CA SER A 190 -11.66 23.12 8.41
C SER A 190 -10.24 23.67 8.60
N LEU A 191 -9.34 23.44 7.65
CA LEU A 191 -7.99 23.98 7.65
C LEU A 191 -7.88 25.45 7.20
N GLY A 192 -8.95 25.99 6.63
CA GLY A 192 -8.86 27.28 5.98
C GLY A 192 -8.45 27.21 4.48
N PRO A 193 -8.29 28.36 3.81
CA PRO A 193 -7.85 28.38 2.41
C PRO A 193 -6.42 27.88 2.27
N ALA A 194 -6.13 27.26 1.14
CA ALA A 194 -4.76 26.91 0.77
C ALA A 194 -3.90 28.18 0.66
N LEU A 195 -2.66 28.10 1.15
CA LEU A 195 -1.70 29.20 1.13
C LEU A 195 -0.98 29.30 -0.23
N ASP A 196 -0.93 28.19 -0.97
CA ASP A 196 -0.19 28.07 -2.22
C ASP A 196 -0.78 26.98 -3.16
N GLY A 197 -0.16 26.82 -4.34
CA GLY A 197 -0.55 25.81 -5.33
C GLY A 197 -0.24 24.36 -4.92
N GLN A 198 0.50 24.15 -3.83
CA GLN A 198 0.73 22.83 -3.22
C GLN A 198 -0.32 22.49 -2.17
N CYS A 199 -1.36 23.29 -2.06
CA CYS A 199 -2.46 23.13 -1.12
C CYS A 199 -2.04 23.16 0.35
N ASN A 200 -0.92 23.79 0.68
CA ASN A 200 -0.48 23.94 2.06
C ASN A 200 -1.45 24.80 2.84
N ALA A 201 -1.70 24.45 4.10
CA ALA A 201 -2.56 25.20 5.03
C ALA A 201 -2.00 25.10 6.46
N PRO A 202 -2.29 26.08 7.34
CA PRO A 202 -1.85 26.01 8.71
C PRO A 202 -2.40 24.77 9.43
N THR A 203 -1.53 24.13 10.23
CA THR A 203 -1.95 23.01 11.08
C THR A 203 -2.87 23.46 12.18
N VAL A 204 -3.93 22.71 12.42
CA VAL A 204 -4.88 22.95 13.52
C VAL A 204 -4.87 21.78 14.50
N PHE A 205 -5.06 22.10 15.79
CA PHE A 205 -5.17 21.10 16.85
C PHE A 205 -6.55 21.21 17.49
N PHE A 206 -7.16 20.05 17.74
CA PHE A 206 -8.41 19.99 18.50
C PHE A 206 -8.41 18.75 19.39
N TYR A 207 -9.32 18.74 20.35
CA TYR A 207 -9.37 17.68 21.35
C TYR A 207 -10.73 16.99 21.35
N VAL A 208 -10.70 15.71 21.57
CA VAL A 208 -11.90 14.91 21.86
C VAL A 208 -11.65 14.06 23.11
N TYR A 209 -12.71 13.65 23.77
CA TYR A 209 -12.62 12.69 24.86
C TYR A 209 -13.60 11.54 24.64
N LYS A 210 -13.30 10.39 25.23
CA LYS A 210 -14.20 9.25 25.22
C LYS A 210 -15.16 9.35 26.38
N THR A 211 -16.47 9.27 26.12
CA THR A 211 -17.50 9.25 27.15
C THR A 211 -17.68 7.86 27.73
N THR A 212 -18.25 7.75 28.93
CA THR A 212 -18.67 6.46 29.53
C THR A 212 -19.73 5.74 28.70
N GLY A 213 -20.41 6.46 27.79
CA GLY A 213 -21.32 5.90 26.79
C GLY A 213 -20.63 5.40 25.51
N ASN A 214 -19.29 5.26 25.51
CA ASN A 214 -18.49 4.78 24.37
C ASN A 214 -18.57 5.65 23.10
N GLN A 215 -18.85 6.97 23.21
CA GLN A 215 -18.82 7.92 22.12
C GLN A 215 -17.64 8.88 22.27
N PHE A 216 -17.12 9.40 21.15
CA PHE A 216 -16.22 10.54 21.21
C PHE A 216 -17.03 11.85 21.22
N ALA A 217 -16.64 12.77 22.11
CA ALA A 217 -17.23 14.10 22.23
C ALA A 217 -16.13 15.17 22.18
N ALA A 218 -16.47 16.39 21.75
CA ALA A 218 -15.54 17.50 21.70
C ALA A 218 -15.07 17.87 23.12
N TYR A 219 -13.77 18.15 23.28
CA TYR A 219 -13.17 18.53 24.55
C TYR A 219 -12.49 19.90 24.45
N ASP A 220 -12.72 20.72 25.45
CA ASP A 220 -12.05 22.00 25.61
C ASP A 220 -11.18 21.94 26.87
N PRO A 221 -9.84 21.89 26.74
CA PRO A 221 -8.93 21.83 27.90
C PRO A 221 -9.03 23.00 28.87
N ALA A 222 -9.61 24.14 28.44
CA ALA A 222 -9.82 25.30 29.30
C ALA A 222 -11.05 25.15 30.21
N LYS A 223 -11.90 24.15 29.98
CA LYS A 223 -13.11 23.87 30.76
C LYS A 223 -12.87 22.77 31.79
N PRO A 224 -13.69 22.70 32.87
CA PRO A 224 -13.64 21.60 33.80
C PRO A 224 -13.79 20.23 33.10
N ARG A 225 -13.14 19.22 33.70
CA ARG A 225 -13.25 17.83 33.23
C ARG A 225 -14.73 17.40 33.16
N PRO A 226 -15.21 16.90 32.01
CA PRO A 226 -16.58 16.38 31.89
C PRO A 226 -16.84 15.21 32.85
N ALA A 227 -18.02 15.19 33.46
CA ALA A 227 -18.39 14.14 34.41
C ALA A 227 -18.47 12.74 33.80
N ASP A 228 -18.81 12.68 32.51
CA ASP A 228 -18.92 11.44 31.72
C ASP A 228 -17.64 11.04 30.98
N MET A 229 -16.51 11.71 31.26
CA MET A 229 -15.22 11.35 30.68
C MET A 229 -14.73 10.01 31.23
N SER A 230 -14.50 9.03 30.32
CA SER A 230 -13.91 7.74 30.68
C SER A 230 -12.39 7.82 30.87
N THR A 231 -11.82 6.79 31.47
CA THR A 231 -10.38 6.53 31.53
C THR A 231 -10.05 5.32 30.67
N THR A 232 -8.79 5.16 30.30
CA THR A 232 -8.26 3.95 29.66
C THR A 232 -6.93 3.55 30.30
N THR A 233 -6.61 2.26 30.25
CA THR A 233 -5.30 1.72 30.60
C THR A 233 -4.66 1.16 29.35
N THR A 234 -3.55 1.73 28.92
CA THR A 234 -2.82 1.32 27.73
C THR A 234 -2.18 -0.05 27.90
N ASP A 235 -1.73 -0.68 26.81
CA ASP A 235 -1.00 -1.95 26.86
C ASP A 235 0.38 -1.85 27.55
N ALA A 236 0.86 -0.62 27.78
CA ALA A 236 2.04 -0.35 28.62
C ALA A 236 1.68 -0.19 30.12
N GLY A 237 0.43 -0.41 30.52
CA GLY A 237 -0.04 -0.32 31.92
C GLY A 237 -0.28 1.11 32.41
N VAL A 238 -0.30 2.12 31.53
CA VAL A 238 -0.53 3.52 31.90
C VAL A 238 -2.04 3.81 31.90
N THR A 239 -2.57 4.15 33.09
CA THR A 239 -3.97 4.61 33.22
C THR A 239 -4.03 6.14 33.08
N THR A 240 -4.93 6.64 32.24
CA THR A 240 -5.09 8.08 31.97
C THR A 240 -6.54 8.41 31.65
N ASP A 241 -6.93 9.68 31.80
CA ASP A 241 -8.15 10.18 31.20
C ASP A 241 -8.11 9.96 29.69
N TYR A 242 -9.24 9.56 29.10
CA TYR A 242 -9.31 9.25 27.68
C TYR A 242 -9.50 10.54 26.88
N ILE A 243 -8.49 11.38 26.89
CA ILE A 243 -8.40 12.61 26.09
C ILE A 243 -7.52 12.33 24.89
N VAL A 244 -7.96 12.70 23.71
CA VAL A 244 -7.21 12.55 22.45
C VAL A 244 -6.98 13.94 21.87
N ARG A 245 -5.71 14.27 21.59
CA ARG A 245 -5.36 15.40 20.73
C ARG A 245 -5.35 14.92 19.29
N ILE A 246 -6.00 15.67 18.41
CA ILE A 246 -5.98 15.44 16.97
C ILE A 246 -5.31 16.64 16.32
N GLU A 247 -4.24 16.35 15.60
CA GLU A 247 -3.58 17.27 14.70
C GLU A 247 -4.14 17.08 13.31
N ARG A 248 -4.49 18.18 12.62
CA ARG A 248 -4.92 18.15 11.22
C ARG A 248 -4.11 19.18 10.44
N GLY A 249 -3.49 18.77 9.36
CA GLY A 249 -2.62 19.61 8.53
C GLY A 249 -2.56 19.12 7.10
N THR A 250 -1.62 19.67 6.35
CA THR A 250 -1.35 19.30 4.94
C THR A 250 0.05 18.75 4.78
N MET A 251 0.20 17.76 3.93
CA MET A 251 1.46 17.10 3.62
C MET A 251 1.34 16.40 2.27
N ASP A 252 2.36 16.48 1.41
CA ASP A 252 2.38 15.83 0.10
C ASP A 252 1.11 16.15 -0.72
N ARG A 253 0.69 17.41 -0.69
CA ARG A 253 -0.57 17.96 -1.25
C ARG A 253 -1.85 17.32 -0.71
N GLY A 254 -1.77 16.37 0.21
CA GLY A 254 -2.90 15.75 0.88
C GLY A 254 -3.25 16.45 2.20
N ILE A 255 -4.38 16.08 2.81
CA ILE A 255 -4.72 16.42 4.18
C ILE A 255 -4.36 15.22 5.05
N HIS A 256 -3.70 15.46 6.20
CA HIS A 256 -3.44 14.40 7.18
C HIS A 256 -4.13 14.69 8.52
N GLU A 257 -4.33 13.63 9.27
CA GLU A 257 -4.70 13.68 10.69
C GLU A 257 -3.87 12.69 11.51
N ILE A 258 -3.50 13.15 12.72
CA ILE A 258 -2.74 12.35 13.71
C ILE A 258 -3.48 12.45 15.04
N ALA A 259 -3.94 11.33 15.58
CA ALA A 259 -4.64 11.23 16.86
C ALA A 259 -3.82 10.47 17.88
N VAL A 260 -3.70 11.01 19.11
CA VAL A 260 -2.95 10.38 20.18
C VAL A 260 -3.56 10.70 21.54
N LEU A 261 -3.49 9.76 22.49
CA LEU A 261 -3.83 10.03 23.90
C LEU A 261 -2.96 11.17 24.42
N TYR A 262 -3.57 12.16 25.06
CA TYR A 262 -2.90 13.40 25.40
C TYR A 262 -3.36 13.96 26.76
N ASN A 263 -2.38 14.36 27.58
CA ASN A 263 -2.66 15.11 28.81
C ASN A 263 -2.33 16.59 28.58
N PRO A 264 -3.33 17.47 28.47
CA PRO A 264 -3.11 18.89 28.17
C PRO A 264 -2.36 19.65 29.29
N ALA A 265 -2.29 19.11 30.49
CA ALA A 265 -1.55 19.72 31.61
C ALA A 265 -0.04 19.38 31.59
N LYS A 266 0.43 18.55 30.68
CA LYS A 266 1.84 18.15 30.59
C LYS A 266 2.46 18.54 29.25
N PRO A 267 3.73 18.99 29.23
CA PRO A 267 4.42 19.27 27.98
C PRO A 267 4.68 17.96 27.21
N TRP A 268 4.89 18.10 25.90
CA TRP A 268 5.34 17.03 25.02
C TRP A 268 6.45 17.56 24.12
N THR A 269 7.55 16.84 24.06
CA THR A 269 8.64 17.08 23.10
C THR A 269 9.09 15.74 22.50
N PRO A 270 9.79 15.73 21.35
CA PRO A 270 10.23 14.48 20.73
C PRO A 270 11.18 13.64 21.61
N TRP A 271 11.87 14.25 22.54
CA TRP A 271 12.76 13.57 23.51
C TRP A 271 12.13 13.36 24.89
N ASN A 272 10.90 13.88 25.13
CA ASN A 272 10.17 13.68 26.38
C ASN A 272 8.68 13.49 26.07
N ARG A 273 8.39 12.32 25.50
CA ARG A 273 7.01 11.94 25.13
C ARG A 273 6.17 11.67 26.38
N GLN A 274 4.88 11.91 26.28
CA GLN A 274 3.95 11.56 27.34
C GLN A 274 3.77 10.02 27.43
N PRO A 275 3.72 9.44 28.65
CA PRO A 275 3.80 7.98 28.84
C PRO A 275 2.59 7.20 28.32
N GLN A 276 1.44 7.84 28.10
CA GLN A 276 0.26 7.20 27.52
C GLN A 276 0.42 6.85 26.03
N TRP A 277 1.35 7.47 25.30
CA TRP A 277 1.78 6.97 24.01
C TRP A 277 2.90 5.96 24.16
N ASN A 278 2.67 4.73 23.73
CA ASN A 278 3.64 3.63 23.85
C ASN A 278 4.70 3.57 22.73
N GLY A 279 4.76 4.59 21.88
CA GLY A 279 5.67 4.66 20.73
C GLY A 279 5.22 3.85 19.52
N LYS A 280 4.00 3.33 19.51
CA LYS A 280 3.46 2.52 18.43
C LYS A 280 2.57 3.37 17.51
N LEU A 281 2.66 3.12 16.21
CA LEU A 281 1.86 3.79 15.19
C LEU A 281 0.92 2.79 14.53
N TYR A 282 -0.31 3.22 14.30
CA TYR A 282 -1.31 2.50 13.54
C TYR A 282 -1.81 3.33 12.36
N ILE A 283 -1.81 2.74 11.16
CA ILE A 283 -2.29 3.37 9.92
C ILE A 283 -3.46 2.57 9.37
N PRO A 284 -4.70 3.10 9.45
CA PRO A 284 -5.85 2.54 8.75
C PRO A 284 -5.85 3.01 7.30
N PHE A 285 -5.48 2.13 6.37
CA PHE A 285 -5.56 2.41 4.94
C PHE A 285 -7.00 2.35 4.43
N GLY A 286 -7.38 3.28 3.54
CA GLY A 286 -8.69 3.31 2.93
C GLY A 286 -8.84 2.32 1.78
N SER A 287 -10.06 1.80 1.64
CA SER A 287 -10.46 0.91 0.54
C SER A 287 -10.74 1.68 -0.75
N GLY A 288 -11.11 0.94 -1.82
CA GLY A 288 -11.33 1.48 -3.16
C GLY A 288 -10.04 1.55 -3.97
N CYS A 289 -10.13 2.02 -5.20
CA CYS A 289 -9.00 2.39 -6.05
C CYS A 289 -9.56 3.37 -7.08
N GLU A 290 -9.59 4.65 -6.73
CA GLU A 290 -10.15 5.74 -7.50
C GLU A 290 -9.05 6.73 -7.87
N PHE A 291 -9.32 7.60 -8.84
CA PHE A 291 -8.34 8.53 -9.37
C PHE A 291 -8.96 9.94 -9.39
N SER A 292 -8.68 10.72 -8.37
CA SER A 292 -9.19 12.07 -8.21
C SER A 292 -8.07 13.10 -8.29
N HIS A 293 -8.31 14.23 -8.92
CA HIS A 293 -7.40 15.37 -8.94
C HIS A 293 -7.74 16.39 -7.84
N THR A 294 -8.29 15.91 -6.72
CA THR A 294 -8.66 16.74 -5.56
C THR A 294 -7.82 16.36 -4.35
N GLN A 295 -7.66 17.31 -3.44
CA GLN A 295 -6.89 17.09 -2.20
C GLN A 295 -7.46 15.96 -1.33
N GLY A 296 -8.78 15.71 -1.38
CA GLY A 296 -9.43 14.65 -0.63
C GLY A 296 -9.44 14.86 0.89
N ASN A 297 -9.83 13.84 1.64
CA ASN A 297 -9.85 13.83 3.09
C ASN A 297 -9.15 12.60 3.66
N PRO A 298 -8.50 12.68 4.83
CA PRO A 298 -7.96 11.53 5.52
C PRO A 298 -9.08 10.59 5.98
N GLY A 299 -8.75 9.33 6.20
CA GLY A 299 -9.60 8.37 6.89
C GLY A 299 -9.75 8.69 8.38
N PRO A 300 -10.72 8.10 9.08
CA PRO A 300 -11.01 8.40 10.47
C PRO A 300 -9.87 7.97 11.39
N VAL A 301 -9.40 8.91 12.24
CA VAL A 301 -8.34 8.66 13.24
C VAL A 301 -8.88 8.46 14.67
N GLN A 302 -10.18 8.73 14.91
CA GLN A 302 -10.84 8.46 16.19
C GLN A 302 -11.10 6.95 16.33
N ASN A 303 -10.03 6.16 16.41
CA ASN A 303 -10.05 4.71 16.43
C ASN A 303 -9.85 4.19 17.86
N ASP A 304 -10.95 3.78 18.50
CA ASP A 304 -10.95 3.31 19.88
C ASP A 304 -10.04 2.07 20.09
N MET A 305 -10.03 1.15 19.14
CA MET A 305 -9.22 -0.07 19.22
C MET A 305 -7.72 0.24 19.39
N ALA A 306 -7.20 1.20 18.63
CA ALA A 306 -5.80 1.57 18.68
C ALA A 306 -5.51 2.56 19.84
N LEU A 307 -6.34 3.61 19.97
CA LEU A 307 -6.13 4.67 20.97
C LEU A 307 -6.20 4.14 22.40
N SER A 308 -7.19 3.26 22.72
CA SER A 308 -7.31 2.70 24.07
C SER A 308 -6.09 1.90 24.51
N ARG A 309 -5.35 1.34 23.56
CA ARG A 309 -4.11 0.60 23.80
C ARG A 309 -2.85 1.49 23.83
N GLY A 310 -2.99 2.80 23.66
CA GLY A 310 -1.88 3.75 23.66
C GLY A 310 -1.14 3.88 22.32
N PHE A 311 -1.72 3.42 21.22
CA PHE A 311 -1.20 3.70 19.89
C PHE A 311 -1.52 5.12 19.44
N MET A 312 -0.66 5.71 18.63
CA MET A 312 -0.97 6.84 17.79
C MET A 312 -1.66 6.32 16.52
N VAL A 313 -2.64 7.05 16.01
CA VAL A 313 -3.33 6.74 14.76
C VAL A 313 -3.06 7.86 13.77
N ALA A 314 -2.56 7.54 12.58
CA ALA A 314 -2.33 8.53 11.53
C ALA A 314 -2.99 8.11 10.23
N SER A 315 -3.52 9.08 9.49
CA SER A 315 -4.11 8.90 8.18
C SER A 315 -3.86 10.14 7.31
N SER A 316 -3.81 9.95 6.01
CA SER A 316 -3.79 11.02 5.01
C SER A 316 -4.78 10.73 3.90
N SER A 317 -5.22 11.76 3.18
CA SER A 317 -6.00 11.57 1.95
C SER A 317 -5.25 10.73 0.91
N ASN A 318 -3.91 10.80 0.88
CA ASN A 318 -3.05 9.99 0.01
C ASN A 318 -2.92 8.53 0.47
N THR A 319 -3.37 8.19 1.68
CA THR A 319 -3.52 6.81 2.16
C THR A 319 -4.95 6.28 2.00
N GLN A 320 -5.80 7.01 1.26
CA GLN A 320 -7.17 6.65 0.94
C GLN A 320 -7.27 6.32 -0.55
N TYR A 321 -7.09 5.05 -0.92
CA TYR A 321 -7.15 4.62 -2.32
C TYR A 321 -8.50 4.87 -2.99
N GLY A 322 -9.57 4.99 -2.24
CA GLY A 322 -10.85 5.50 -2.76
C GLY A 322 -10.82 6.94 -3.30
N THR A 323 -9.69 7.64 -3.14
CA THR A 323 -9.45 8.96 -3.73
C THR A 323 -8.16 8.97 -4.58
N HIS A 324 -7.10 8.32 -4.11
CA HIS A 324 -5.76 8.39 -4.71
C HIS A 324 -5.11 7.01 -4.79
N CYS A 325 -5.44 6.23 -5.80
CA CYS A 325 -4.88 4.90 -6.02
C CYS A 325 -3.47 4.96 -6.63
N ASN A 326 -2.52 5.49 -5.87
CA ASN A 326 -1.11 5.60 -6.24
C ASN A 326 -0.21 5.18 -5.07
N ASP A 327 0.36 3.98 -5.15
CA ASP A 327 1.17 3.42 -4.07
C ASP A 327 2.52 4.14 -3.87
N VAL A 328 3.07 4.78 -4.89
CA VAL A 328 4.32 5.56 -4.75
C VAL A 328 4.07 6.81 -3.92
N VAL A 329 3.01 7.57 -4.22
CA VAL A 329 2.60 8.75 -3.45
C VAL A 329 2.17 8.34 -2.04
N SER A 330 1.41 7.23 -1.91
CA SER A 330 1.03 6.70 -0.59
C SER A 330 2.25 6.34 0.28
N ALA A 331 3.29 5.75 -0.32
CA ALA A 331 4.54 5.43 0.38
C ALA A 331 5.31 6.69 0.79
N GLU A 332 5.40 7.68 -0.09
CA GLU A 332 6.01 8.98 0.17
C GLU A 332 5.31 9.67 1.34
N THR A 333 3.99 9.76 1.28
CA THR A 333 3.17 10.35 2.37
C THR A 333 3.34 9.61 3.70
N VAL A 334 3.37 8.27 3.70
CA VAL A 334 3.62 7.48 4.94
C VAL A 334 5.01 7.75 5.49
N MET A 335 6.03 7.88 4.64
CA MET A 335 7.38 8.25 5.05
C MET A 335 7.40 9.64 5.71
N MET A 336 6.81 10.64 5.06
CA MET A 336 6.73 12.02 5.56
C MET A 336 5.92 12.10 6.87
N LEU A 337 4.82 11.34 7.01
CA LEU A 337 4.06 11.26 8.27
C LEU A 337 4.92 10.69 9.41
N LYS A 338 5.69 9.63 9.16
CA LYS A 338 6.58 9.04 10.18
C LYS A 338 7.71 9.99 10.57
N GLU A 339 8.23 10.75 9.62
CA GLU A 339 9.20 11.82 9.83
C GLU A 339 8.62 12.89 10.75
N HIS A 340 7.50 13.49 10.39
CA HIS A 340 6.81 14.52 11.18
C HIS A 340 6.44 14.04 12.60
N ILE A 341 5.97 12.79 12.73
CA ILE A 341 5.68 12.19 14.05
C ILE A 341 6.98 12.10 14.88
N THR A 342 8.10 11.72 14.28
CA THR A 342 9.38 11.61 14.98
C THR A 342 9.86 12.96 15.46
N GLU A 343 9.69 14.02 14.68
CA GLU A 343 10.08 15.40 14.98
C GLU A 343 9.20 16.07 16.03
N THR A 344 7.92 15.74 16.02
CA THR A 344 6.93 16.41 16.89
C THR A 344 6.67 15.61 18.17
N TYR A 345 6.59 14.28 18.08
CA TYR A 345 6.14 13.42 19.16
C TYR A 345 7.21 12.45 19.68
N GLY A 346 8.21 12.14 18.87
CA GLY A 346 9.31 11.24 19.18
C GLY A 346 9.37 9.97 18.36
N GLU A 347 10.40 9.17 18.59
CA GLU A 347 10.70 7.99 17.79
C GLU A 347 9.61 6.91 17.85
N ILE A 348 9.25 6.38 16.67
CA ILE A 348 8.26 5.32 16.50
C ILE A 348 8.93 3.96 16.73
N ARG A 349 8.35 3.12 17.59
CA ARG A 349 8.84 1.77 17.88
C ARG A 349 8.55 0.80 16.72
N PHE A 350 7.33 0.81 16.21
CA PHE A 350 6.90 0.09 15.02
C PHE A 350 5.58 0.63 14.49
N THR A 351 5.28 0.29 13.25
CA THR A 351 4.04 0.67 12.56
C THR A 351 3.24 -0.56 12.18
N MET A 352 1.96 -0.57 12.57
CA MET A 352 0.97 -1.57 12.16
C MET A 352 -0.03 -0.94 11.19
N ALA A 353 -0.55 -1.73 10.27
CA ALA A 353 -1.55 -1.29 9.32
C ALA A 353 -2.70 -2.28 9.17
N THR A 354 -3.89 -1.73 8.88
CA THR A 354 -5.05 -2.49 8.40
C THR A 354 -5.63 -1.84 7.14
N GLY A 355 -6.50 -2.56 6.46
CA GLY A 355 -7.27 -2.05 5.33
C GLY A 355 -7.72 -3.16 4.43
N GLY A 356 -8.92 -3.01 3.88
CA GLY A 356 -9.50 -3.95 2.92
C GLY A 356 -9.43 -3.42 1.49
N SER A 357 -9.48 -4.30 0.49
CA SER A 357 -9.52 -3.92 -0.93
C SER A 357 -8.31 -3.03 -1.30
N GLY A 358 -8.51 -1.79 -1.72
CA GLY A 358 -7.42 -0.83 -1.95
C GLY A 358 -6.48 -0.65 -0.75
N GLY A 359 -6.97 -0.80 0.48
CA GLY A 359 -6.13 -0.81 1.68
C GLY A 359 -5.22 -2.03 1.76
N ALA A 360 -5.64 -3.18 1.24
CA ALA A 360 -4.77 -4.35 1.11
C ALA A 360 -3.71 -4.15 0.01
N HIS A 361 -4.08 -3.53 -1.14
CA HIS A 361 -3.10 -3.11 -2.15
C HIS A 361 -1.97 -2.29 -1.54
N GLN A 362 -2.32 -1.24 -0.77
CA GLN A 362 -1.34 -0.36 -0.12
C GLN A 362 -0.42 -1.13 0.82
N GLN A 363 -0.98 -1.95 1.72
CA GLN A 363 -0.20 -2.74 2.66
C GLN A 363 0.81 -3.65 1.94
N ASN A 364 0.39 -4.37 0.91
CA ASN A 364 1.25 -5.28 0.17
C ASN A 364 2.29 -4.54 -0.68
N LEU A 365 1.91 -3.48 -1.39
CA LEU A 365 2.83 -2.70 -2.23
C LEU A 365 3.85 -1.93 -1.41
N LEU A 366 3.45 -1.29 -0.30
CA LEU A 366 4.38 -0.60 0.58
C LEU A 366 5.36 -1.58 1.24
N SER A 367 4.88 -2.75 1.68
CA SER A 367 5.72 -3.80 2.26
C SER A 367 6.71 -4.36 1.26
N SER A 368 6.31 -4.50 -0.01
CA SER A 368 7.14 -5.03 -1.08
C SER A 368 8.16 -4.01 -1.59
N ASN A 369 7.75 -2.75 -1.79
CA ASN A 369 8.53 -1.76 -2.53
C ASN A 369 9.28 -0.79 -1.61
N TYR A 370 8.77 -0.58 -0.39
CA TYR A 370 9.32 0.36 0.59
C TYR A 370 9.46 -0.30 1.97
N PRO A 371 10.25 -1.41 2.07
CA PRO A 371 10.41 -2.16 3.31
C PRO A 371 10.90 -1.27 4.44
N GLY A 372 10.31 -1.43 5.63
CA GLY A 372 10.57 -0.61 6.82
C GLY A 372 9.50 0.47 7.08
N LEU A 373 8.65 0.83 6.11
CA LEU A 373 7.51 1.70 6.38
C LEU A 373 6.49 1.01 7.30
N LEU A 374 6.21 -0.28 7.06
CA LEU A 374 5.30 -1.11 7.84
C LEU A 374 6.05 -2.31 8.41
N GLN A 375 5.84 -2.63 9.68
CA GLN A 375 6.39 -3.82 10.34
C GLN A 375 5.37 -4.95 10.46
N GLY A 376 4.08 -4.60 10.56
CA GLY A 376 2.99 -5.57 10.59
C GLY A 376 1.80 -5.12 9.75
N ILE A 377 1.21 -6.04 9.01
CA ILE A 377 0.04 -5.77 8.16
C ILE A 377 -1.08 -6.76 8.44
N MET A 378 -2.31 -6.26 8.39
CA MET A 378 -3.52 -7.04 8.61
C MET A 378 -4.51 -6.74 7.48
N PRO A 379 -4.26 -7.23 6.26
CA PRO A 379 -5.16 -7.02 5.14
C PRO A 379 -6.48 -7.76 5.35
N THR A 380 -7.57 -7.11 4.92
CA THR A 380 -8.88 -7.73 4.74
C THR A 380 -9.28 -7.58 3.28
N GLN A 381 -10.23 -8.38 2.77
CA GLN A 381 -10.63 -8.31 1.36
C GLN A 381 -9.40 -8.21 0.45
N HIS A 382 -8.52 -9.18 0.56
CA HIS A 382 -7.14 -9.13 0.10
C HIS A 382 -7.01 -8.91 -1.41
N PHE A 383 -6.05 -8.06 -1.78
CA PHE A 383 -5.48 -7.95 -3.12
C PHE A 383 -3.95 -7.91 -3.02
N GLN A 384 -3.27 -8.70 -3.84
CA GLN A 384 -1.82 -8.88 -3.78
C GLN A 384 -1.02 -7.67 -4.33
N ASP A 385 -1.54 -6.98 -5.32
CA ASP A 385 -1.06 -5.73 -5.91
C ASP A 385 -2.18 -5.10 -6.76
N THR A 386 -1.90 -3.99 -7.46
CA THR A 386 -2.90 -3.33 -8.30
C THR A 386 -2.97 -3.95 -9.70
N TRP A 387 -1.83 -4.28 -10.33
CA TRP A 387 -1.81 -4.63 -11.76
C TRP A 387 -2.23 -6.06 -12.09
N THR A 388 -2.01 -7.03 -11.21
CA THR A 388 -2.37 -8.42 -11.51
C THR A 388 -3.87 -8.69 -11.36
N PRO A 389 -4.58 -8.18 -10.33
CA PRO A 389 -6.05 -8.21 -10.33
C PRO A 389 -6.66 -7.41 -11.47
N TYR A 390 -6.01 -6.33 -11.83
CA TYR A 390 -6.45 -5.45 -12.87
C TYR A 390 -6.48 -6.08 -14.28
N ARG A 391 -5.39 -6.79 -14.68
CA ARG A 391 -5.39 -7.57 -15.92
C ARG A 391 -6.51 -8.62 -15.92
N GLU A 392 -6.83 -9.19 -14.77
CA GLU A 392 -7.93 -10.13 -14.62
C GLU A 392 -9.29 -9.48 -14.87
N PHE A 393 -9.52 -8.27 -14.33
CA PHE A 393 -10.75 -7.52 -14.64
C PHE A 393 -10.88 -7.22 -16.14
N ALA A 394 -9.77 -6.91 -16.81
CA ALA A 394 -9.76 -6.75 -18.25
C ALA A 394 -10.12 -8.06 -18.98
N ASP A 395 -9.54 -9.19 -18.55
CA ASP A 395 -9.84 -10.52 -19.08
C ASP A 395 -11.32 -10.89 -18.83
N CYS A 396 -11.86 -10.62 -17.62
CA CYS A 396 -13.27 -10.79 -17.29
C CYS A 396 -14.18 -9.99 -18.23
N GLY A 397 -13.81 -8.74 -18.54
CA GLY A 397 -14.55 -7.90 -19.48
C GLY A 397 -14.61 -8.50 -20.88
N LEU A 398 -13.51 -9.08 -21.34
CA LEU A 398 -13.44 -9.75 -22.64
C LEU A 398 -14.31 -11.02 -22.65
N LEU A 399 -14.26 -11.84 -21.58
CA LEU A 399 -15.07 -13.06 -21.44
C LEU A 399 -16.55 -12.74 -21.38
N ALA A 400 -16.96 -11.81 -20.53
CA ALA A 400 -18.37 -11.38 -20.41
C ALA A 400 -18.90 -10.82 -21.74
N ARG A 401 -18.11 -10.00 -22.45
CA ARG A 401 -18.46 -9.54 -23.79
C ARG A 401 -18.63 -10.71 -24.77
N PHE A 402 -17.70 -11.67 -24.78
CA PHE A 402 -17.79 -12.82 -25.66
C PHE A 402 -19.08 -13.61 -25.40
N TYR A 403 -19.43 -13.89 -24.17
CA TYR A 403 -20.65 -14.59 -23.79
C TYR A 403 -21.91 -13.82 -24.25
N ALA A 404 -21.93 -12.51 -24.02
CA ALA A 404 -23.07 -11.67 -24.42
C ALA A 404 -23.28 -11.63 -25.93
N VAL A 405 -22.23 -11.56 -26.75
CA VAL A 405 -22.33 -11.53 -28.21
C VAL A 405 -22.77 -12.89 -28.77
N ARG A 406 -22.33 -14.01 -28.18
CA ARG A 406 -22.68 -15.36 -28.63
C ARG A 406 -24.13 -15.77 -28.32
N LEU A 407 -24.76 -15.10 -27.33
CA LEU A 407 -26.20 -15.32 -27.09
C LEU A 407 -27.09 -15.00 -28.30
N THR A 408 -26.57 -14.27 -29.28
CA THR A 408 -27.30 -13.86 -30.49
C THR A 408 -27.12 -14.78 -31.72
N GLY A 409 -26.44 -15.95 -31.62
CA GLY A 409 -26.26 -16.84 -32.78
C GLY A 409 -25.36 -18.07 -32.61
N GLY A 410 -24.88 -18.40 -31.42
CA GLY A 410 -24.06 -19.58 -31.14
C GLY A 410 -24.65 -20.52 -30.10
N ALA A 411 -23.97 -21.64 -29.81
CA ALA A 411 -24.36 -22.52 -28.70
C ALA A 411 -24.35 -21.72 -27.40
N ALA A 412 -25.44 -21.73 -26.64
CA ALA A 412 -25.54 -21.05 -25.35
C ALA A 412 -24.55 -21.66 -24.35
N TRP A 413 -23.76 -20.81 -23.70
CA TRP A 413 -22.91 -21.21 -22.60
C TRP A 413 -23.72 -21.30 -21.31
N THR A 414 -23.63 -22.42 -20.60
CA THR A 414 -24.23 -22.55 -19.27
C THR A 414 -23.45 -21.77 -18.25
N GLU A 415 -24.07 -21.39 -17.14
CA GLU A 415 -23.39 -20.70 -16.03
C GLU A 415 -22.20 -21.50 -15.48
N THR A 416 -22.32 -22.83 -15.44
CA THR A 416 -21.19 -23.71 -15.04
C THR A 416 -20.02 -23.63 -16.02
N GLN A 417 -20.30 -23.66 -17.33
CA GLN A 417 -19.26 -23.57 -18.36
C GLN A 417 -18.54 -22.23 -18.32
N LYS A 418 -19.27 -21.12 -18.12
CA LYS A 418 -18.69 -19.80 -17.93
C LYS A 418 -17.80 -19.79 -16.68
N ALA A 419 -18.32 -20.18 -15.52
CA ALA A 419 -17.60 -20.20 -14.24
C ALA A 419 -16.30 -21.03 -14.33
N ARG A 420 -16.35 -22.22 -14.96
CA ARG A 420 -15.17 -23.08 -15.17
C ARG A 420 -14.16 -22.46 -16.12
N THR A 421 -14.61 -21.76 -17.14
CA THR A 421 -13.75 -21.05 -18.10
C THR A 421 -13.09 -19.83 -17.44
N ASP A 422 -13.85 -19.11 -16.61
CA ASP A 422 -13.39 -17.93 -15.86
C ASP A 422 -12.49 -18.31 -14.68
N GLY A 423 -12.54 -19.56 -14.21
CA GLY A 423 -11.78 -20.07 -13.06
C GLY A 423 -12.42 -19.76 -11.70
N HIS A 424 -13.68 -19.29 -11.69
CA HIS A 424 -14.36 -18.79 -10.51
C HIS A 424 -15.45 -19.75 -9.98
N ALA A 425 -15.96 -19.44 -8.79
CA ALA A 425 -17.08 -20.17 -8.19
C ALA A 425 -18.36 -20.06 -9.02
N THR A 426 -18.61 -18.87 -9.55
CA THR A 426 -19.76 -18.52 -10.38
C THR A 426 -19.35 -17.56 -11.47
N ALA A 427 -20.09 -17.52 -12.59
CA ALA A 427 -19.86 -16.53 -13.65
C ALA A 427 -20.05 -15.09 -13.18
N SER A 428 -20.88 -14.86 -12.15
CA SER A 428 -21.14 -13.53 -11.60
C SER A 428 -19.90 -12.84 -11.03
N ILE A 429 -18.82 -13.58 -10.69
CA ILE A 429 -17.56 -12.99 -10.22
C ILE A 429 -16.89 -12.19 -11.34
N CYS A 430 -16.88 -12.67 -12.59
CA CYS A 430 -16.42 -11.89 -13.73
C CYS A 430 -17.42 -10.81 -14.14
N GLU A 431 -18.71 -11.09 -14.06
CA GLU A 431 -19.75 -10.13 -14.42
C GLU A 431 -19.81 -8.93 -13.45
N GLY A 432 -19.55 -9.15 -12.14
CA GLY A 432 -19.53 -8.11 -11.11
C GLY A 432 -18.48 -7.03 -11.38
N PRO A 433 -17.19 -7.35 -11.51
CA PRO A 433 -16.15 -6.39 -11.91
C PRO A 433 -16.44 -5.68 -13.21
N VAL A 434 -16.98 -6.39 -14.22
CA VAL A 434 -17.37 -5.77 -15.50
C VAL A 434 -18.44 -4.71 -15.29
N ASN A 435 -19.47 -5.02 -14.50
CA ASN A 435 -20.54 -4.09 -14.22
C ASN A 435 -20.13 -2.96 -13.27
N THR A 436 -19.18 -3.23 -12.36
CA THR A 436 -18.73 -2.29 -11.34
C THR A 436 -17.53 -1.47 -11.80
N PHE A 437 -16.54 -2.12 -12.41
CA PHE A 437 -15.24 -1.54 -12.75
C PHE A 437 -15.05 -1.23 -14.22
N MET A 438 -15.82 -1.81 -15.15
CA MET A 438 -15.68 -1.60 -16.59
C MET A 438 -16.87 -0.91 -17.25
N ALA A 439 -18.06 -0.97 -16.71
CA ALA A 439 -19.25 -0.43 -17.35
C ALA A 439 -19.86 0.79 -16.67
N SER A 440 -19.62 1.03 -15.39
CA SER A 440 -20.32 2.09 -14.66
C SER A 440 -19.47 3.05 -13.85
N ARG A 441 -18.24 2.68 -13.44
CA ARG A 441 -17.46 3.53 -12.51
C ARG A 441 -15.98 3.59 -12.77
N THR A 442 -15.48 2.68 -13.65
CA THR A 442 -14.15 2.46 -13.36
C THR A 442 -13.36 1.79 -14.31
N ASP A 443 -13.84 1.69 -15.35
CA ASP A 443 -12.92 1.61 -16.23
C ASP A 443 -12.05 2.78 -16.21
N ALA A 444 -12.03 3.46 -15.02
CA ALA A 444 -10.91 4.13 -14.47
C ALA A 444 -9.61 3.42 -14.76
N TYR A 445 -9.71 2.18 -14.99
CA TYR A 445 -8.61 1.37 -15.44
C TYR A 445 -8.39 1.41 -16.95
N ILE A 446 -9.42 1.32 -17.78
CA ILE A 446 -9.29 1.20 -19.23
C ILE A 446 -10.11 2.24 -19.99
N ASN A 447 -11.31 2.57 -19.54
CA ASN A 447 -12.22 3.44 -20.24
C ASN A 447 -12.35 4.82 -19.59
N PRO A 448 -11.70 5.85 -20.11
CA PRO A 448 -11.76 7.19 -19.52
C PRO A 448 -13.15 7.83 -19.57
N ALA A 449 -14.05 7.34 -20.45
CA ALA A 449 -15.40 7.90 -20.59
C ALA A 449 -16.28 7.68 -19.35
N VAL A 450 -15.95 6.71 -18.51
CA VAL A 450 -16.74 6.37 -17.31
C VAL A 450 -15.97 6.61 -16.01
N SER A 451 -14.77 7.17 -16.09
CA SER A 451 -13.99 7.52 -14.89
C SER A 451 -14.70 8.58 -14.06
N ALA A 452 -15.11 8.21 -12.85
CA ALA A 452 -15.83 9.11 -11.95
C ALA A 452 -14.96 10.25 -11.39
N GLY A 453 -13.65 10.07 -11.35
CA GLY A 453 -12.71 11.01 -10.71
C GLY A 453 -12.60 12.36 -11.39
N CYS A 454 -12.88 12.44 -12.69
CA CYS A 454 -12.79 13.66 -13.47
C CYS A 454 -14.13 14.13 -14.08
N GLN A 455 -15.21 13.38 -13.89
CA GLN A 455 -16.49 13.73 -14.51
C GLN A 455 -16.96 15.12 -14.09
N GLY A 456 -17.39 15.90 -15.08
CA GLY A 456 -17.89 17.26 -14.88
C GLY A 456 -16.85 18.36 -14.88
N PHE A 457 -15.57 18.04 -14.96
CA PHE A 457 -14.52 19.03 -15.12
C PHE A 457 -14.23 19.33 -16.61
N PRO A 458 -14.03 20.60 -17.00
CA PRO A 458 -13.80 20.97 -18.41
C PRO A 458 -12.48 20.44 -18.98
N TRP A 459 -11.53 20.09 -18.13
CA TRP A 459 -10.24 19.51 -18.48
C TRP A 459 -10.27 17.99 -18.56
N ALA A 460 -11.38 17.35 -18.21
CA ALA A 460 -11.52 15.89 -18.28
C ALA A 460 -11.59 15.40 -19.73
N TRP A 461 -11.05 14.22 -19.95
CA TRP A 461 -11.15 13.54 -21.24
C TRP A 461 -12.62 13.26 -21.62
N SER A 462 -12.93 13.48 -22.88
CA SER A 462 -14.18 13.06 -23.50
C SER A 462 -13.96 12.88 -25.01
N VAL A 463 -14.95 12.32 -25.71
CA VAL A 463 -14.90 12.21 -27.17
C VAL A 463 -14.78 13.58 -27.87
N THR A 464 -15.22 14.64 -27.20
CA THR A 464 -15.11 16.02 -27.68
C THR A 464 -13.90 16.76 -27.08
N ASN A 465 -13.21 16.17 -26.11
CA ASN A 465 -11.96 16.66 -25.54
C ASN A 465 -10.93 15.50 -25.44
N PRO A 466 -10.42 14.99 -26.55
CA PRO A 466 -9.56 13.80 -26.57
C PRO A 466 -8.17 14.04 -25.95
N THR A 467 -7.82 15.29 -25.68
CA THR A 467 -6.56 15.67 -25.02
C THR A 467 -6.71 15.94 -23.52
N GLY A 468 -7.92 15.79 -22.98
CA GLY A 468 -8.19 15.97 -21.55
C GLY A 468 -7.61 14.85 -20.67
N GLU A 469 -7.50 15.12 -19.37
CA GLU A 469 -7.01 14.15 -18.39
C GLU A 469 -7.98 13.00 -18.22
N ARG A 470 -7.47 11.77 -18.20
CA ARG A 470 -8.30 10.55 -18.20
C ARG A 470 -8.77 10.12 -16.82
N CYS A 471 -8.08 10.53 -15.74
CA CYS A 471 -8.32 10.09 -14.37
C CYS A 471 -8.44 8.57 -14.25
N THR A 472 -7.46 7.88 -14.81
CA THR A 472 -7.35 6.42 -14.81
C THR A 472 -6.05 6.02 -14.10
N LEU A 473 -5.92 4.73 -13.77
CA LEU A 473 -4.66 4.18 -13.25
C LEU A 473 -3.47 4.55 -14.14
N GLN A 474 -3.71 4.59 -15.44
CA GLN A 474 -2.69 4.93 -16.44
C GLN A 474 -2.17 6.36 -16.23
N ASP A 475 -3.04 7.35 -16.02
CA ASP A 475 -2.63 8.73 -15.82
C ASP A 475 -1.90 8.91 -14.49
N TYR A 476 -2.42 8.28 -13.43
CA TYR A 476 -1.82 8.33 -12.10
C TYR A 476 -0.44 7.71 -12.03
N GLN A 477 -0.10 6.82 -12.96
CA GLN A 477 1.19 6.16 -13.00
C GLN A 477 2.08 6.61 -14.18
N ILE A 478 1.81 7.77 -14.79
CA ILE A 478 2.69 8.37 -15.82
C ILE A 478 4.12 8.54 -15.30
N ALA A 479 4.28 8.98 -14.04
CA ALA A 479 5.59 9.12 -13.41
C ALA A 479 6.37 7.81 -13.37
N VAL A 480 5.65 6.67 -13.23
CA VAL A 480 6.24 5.33 -13.16
C VAL A 480 6.50 4.73 -14.55
N PHE A 481 5.49 4.72 -15.42
CA PHE A 481 5.54 4.01 -16.70
C PHE A 481 6.03 4.87 -17.87
N GLY A 482 5.93 6.17 -17.76
CA GLY A 482 6.11 7.10 -18.89
C GLY A 482 4.95 7.04 -19.87
N LYS A 483 4.96 7.95 -20.82
CA LYS A 483 3.94 8.05 -21.86
C LYS A 483 4.24 7.12 -23.02
N ARG A 484 3.19 6.58 -23.62
CA ARG A 484 3.25 5.94 -24.94
C ARG A 484 3.41 7.02 -26.05
N ALA A 485 3.84 6.61 -27.22
CA ALA A 485 3.85 7.53 -28.37
C ALA A 485 2.41 7.92 -28.72
N PRO A 486 2.14 9.21 -29.00
CA PRO A 486 0.83 9.64 -29.46
C PRO A 486 0.39 8.93 -30.74
N ASP A 487 -0.91 8.63 -30.84
CA ASP A 487 -1.55 8.08 -32.04
C ASP A 487 -2.97 8.68 -32.24
N ALA A 488 -3.71 8.21 -33.22
CA ALA A 488 -5.05 8.73 -33.52
C ALA A 488 -6.06 8.48 -32.39
N THR A 489 -5.85 7.44 -31.56
CA THR A 489 -6.73 7.09 -30.44
C THR A 489 -6.27 7.72 -29.11
N ASP A 490 -5.03 8.14 -29.05
CA ASP A 490 -4.38 8.73 -27.89
C ASP A 490 -3.41 9.86 -28.32
N PRO A 491 -3.94 11.04 -28.69
CA PRO A 491 -3.14 12.11 -29.27
C PRO A 491 -2.17 12.77 -28.27
N THR A 492 -2.31 12.55 -26.97
CA THR A 492 -1.43 13.08 -25.92
C THR A 492 -0.39 12.09 -25.42
N GLY A 493 -0.54 10.80 -25.73
CA GLY A 493 0.34 9.75 -25.27
C GLY A 493 0.27 9.55 -23.77
N TYR A 494 -0.84 8.98 -23.28
CA TYR A 494 -1.00 8.63 -21.86
C TYR A 494 -0.07 7.49 -21.42
N ALA A 495 -0.13 7.10 -20.14
CA ALA A 495 0.80 6.13 -19.57
C ALA A 495 0.79 4.80 -20.34
N LYS A 496 1.95 4.20 -20.48
CA LYS A 496 2.12 2.86 -21.06
C LYS A 496 1.39 1.82 -20.23
N ARG A 497 0.77 0.85 -20.90
CA ARG A 497 0.02 -0.24 -20.28
C ARG A 497 0.77 -1.57 -20.36
N PRO A 498 1.01 -2.28 -19.25
CA PRO A 498 1.57 -3.62 -19.24
C PRO A 498 0.48 -4.71 -19.42
N LEU A 499 -0.56 -4.43 -20.24
CA LEU A 499 -1.64 -5.37 -20.52
C LEU A 499 -1.34 -6.17 -21.79
N ASP A 500 -1.30 -7.50 -21.63
CA ASP A 500 -1.02 -8.45 -22.70
C ASP A 500 -1.89 -9.69 -22.54
N ASN A 501 -2.51 -10.16 -23.63
CA ASN A 501 -3.18 -11.46 -23.69
C ASN A 501 -2.72 -12.29 -24.89
N THR A 502 -1.58 -11.94 -25.48
CA THR A 502 -0.98 -12.69 -26.57
C THR A 502 -0.61 -14.09 -26.11
N GLY A 503 -1.07 -15.10 -26.81
CA GLY A 503 -0.81 -16.50 -26.48
C GLY A 503 -1.64 -17.07 -25.32
N LEU A 504 -2.42 -16.24 -24.62
CA LEU A 504 -3.27 -16.69 -23.51
C LEU A 504 -4.42 -17.54 -24.00
N GLN A 505 -4.56 -18.75 -23.45
CA GLN A 505 -5.54 -19.75 -23.87
C GLN A 505 -6.72 -19.78 -22.90
N TYR A 506 -7.68 -18.86 -23.05
CA TYR A 506 -8.84 -18.80 -22.17
C TYR A 506 -9.61 -20.12 -22.16
N GLY A 507 -9.93 -20.63 -20.97
CA GLY A 507 -10.65 -21.87 -20.77
C GLY A 507 -9.85 -23.15 -21.01
N LEU A 508 -8.50 -23.10 -21.03
CA LEU A 508 -7.65 -24.28 -21.25
C LEU A 508 -7.89 -25.37 -20.19
N VAL A 509 -8.02 -24.99 -18.93
CA VAL A 509 -8.27 -25.95 -17.83
C VAL A 509 -9.66 -26.58 -18.00
N ALA A 510 -10.67 -25.78 -18.30
CA ALA A 510 -12.04 -26.26 -18.56
C ALA A 510 -12.11 -27.19 -19.77
N LEU A 511 -11.36 -26.90 -20.84
CA LEU A 511 -11.24 -27.80 -22.00
C LEU A 511 -10.65 -29.16 -21.59
N LYS A 512 -9.55 -29.15 -20.85
CA LYS A 512 -8.87 -30.39 -20.40
C LYS A 512 -9.70 -31.21 -19.43
N ALA A 513 -10.54 -30.55 -18.64
CA ALA A 513 -11.49 -31.19 -17.74
C ALA A 513 -12.74 -31.73 -18.45
N GLY A 514 -12.98 -31.35 -19.73
CA GLY A 514 -14.19 -31.70 -20.45
C GLY A 514 -15.42 -30.85 -20.12
N ASP A 515 -15.25 -29.75 -19.36
CA ASP A 515 -16.33 -28.82 -19.01
C ASP A 515 -16.85 -28.04 -20.24
N ILE A 516 -15.95 -27.77 -21.19
CA ILE A 516 -16.29 -27.16 -22.49
C ILE A 516 -15.82 -28.01 -23.67
N THR A 517 -16.48 -27.90 -24.78
CA THR A 517 -16.12 -28.65 -25.99
C THR A 517 -14.93 -28.02 -26.72
N PRO A 518 -14.20 -28.79 -27.57
CA PRO A 518 -13.19 -28.26 -28.46
C PRO A 518 -13.67 -27.07 -29.31
N GLN A 519 -14.93 -27.12 -29.80
CA GLN A 519 -15.49 -26.02 -30.58
C GLN A 519 -15.68 -24.75 -29.75
N MET A 520 -16.20 -24.87 -28.53
CA MET A 520 -16.37 -23.73 -27.62
C MET A 520 -15.01 -23.06 -27.31
N PHE A 521 -13.98 -23.86 -27.07
CA PHE A 521 -12.62 -23.37 -26.83
C PHE A 521 -12.04 -22.63 -28.07
N VAL A 522 -12.23 -23.18 -29.26
CA VAL A 522 -11.76 -22.58 -30.51
C VAL A 522 -12.46 -21.24 -30.75
N ASP A 523 -13.80 -21.23 -30.64
CA ASP A 523 -14.63 -20.04 -30.87
C ASP A 523 -14.25 -18.90 -29.90
N LEU A 524 -14.08 -19.22 -28.61
CA LEU A 524 -13.68 -18.27 -27.58
C LEU A 524 -12.34 -17.64 -27.95
N ASN A 525 -11.33 -18.46 -28.18
CA ASN A 525 -9.97 -17.97 -28.39
C ASN A 525 -9.78 -17.26 -29.73
N ALA A 526 -10.59 -17.56 -30.72
CA ALA A 526 -10.60 -16.86 -32.00
C ALA A 526 -11.29 -15.48 -31.94
N ALA A 527 -12.23 -15.27 -31.01
CA ALA A 527 -13.06 -14.07 -30.96
C ALA A 527 -12.82 -13.16 -29.76
N ILE A 528 -11.90 -13.49 -28.86
CA ILE A 528 -11.74 -12.77 -27.58
C ILE A 528 -11.31 -11.30 -27.75
N GLY A 529 -10.34 -11.01 -28.62
CA GLY A 529 -9.86 -9.65 -28.88
C GLY A 529 -9.20 -8.95 -27.71
N CYS A 530 -9.33 -7.63 -27.68
CA CYS A 530 -8.80 -6.73 -26.65
C CYS A 530 -9.58 -5.42 -26.56
N TYR A 531 -9.39 -4.65 -25.49
CA TYR A 531 -9.82 -3.24 -25.41
C TYR A 531 -8.63 -2.31 -25.71
N ASP A 532 -8.86 -1.29 -26.55
CA ASP A 532 -7.89 -0.23 -26.78
C ASP A 532 -7.78 0.74 -25.58
N ILE A 533 -7.00 1.82 -25.74
CA ILE A 533 -6.79 2.80 -24.68
C ILE A 533 -8.06 3.57 -24.29
N ASN A 534 -9.06 3.60 -25.15
CA ASN A 534 -10.36 4.23 -24.94
C ASN A 534 -11.44 3.26 -24.46
N GLY A 535 -11.07 2.01 -24.13
CA GLY A 535 -12.01 0.98 -23.71
C GLY A 535 -12.88 0.42 -24.86
N VAL A 536 -12.52 0.69 -26.11
CA VAL A 536 -13.24 0.17 -27.29
C VAL A 536 -12.68 -1.19 -27.68
N TRP A 537 -13.55 -2.18 -27.80
CA TRP A 537 -13.13 -3.53 -28.18
C TRP A 537 -12.55 -3.59 -29.61
N GLN A 538 -11.44 -4.31 -29.73
CA GLN A 538 -10.73 -4.60 -30.98
C GLN A 538 -10.60 -6.10 -31.18
N PRO A 539 -10.67 -6.61 -32.45
CA PRO A 539 -10.54 -8.04 -32.72
C PRO A 539 -9.11 -8.57 -32.49
N LYS A 540 -8.09 -7.72 -32.55
CA LYS A 540 -6.70 -8.09 -32.27
C LYS A 540 -6.49 -8.26 -30.76
N ARG A 541 -5.70 -9.27 -30.35
CA ARG A 541 -5.30 -9.45 -28.95
C ARG A 541 -4.44 -8.28 -28.45
N CYS A 542 -4.48 -8.00 -27.17
CA CYS A 542 -3.64 -6.99 -26.53
C CYS A 542 -2.17 -7.36 -26.64
N GLU A 543 -1.36 -6.37 -26.97
CA GLU A 543 0.07 -6.40 -26.78
C GLU A 543 0.46 -5.28 -25.81
N ALA A 544 1.26 -5.61 -24.79
CA ALA A 544 1.75 -4.63 -23.85
C ALA A 544 2.59 -3.57 -24.56
N ASP A 545 2.44 -2.31 -24.14
CA ASP A 545 3.24 -1.21 -24.70
C ASP A 545 4.75 -1.45 -24.45
N ALA A 546 5.59 -1.05 -25.41
CA ALA A 546 7.02 -1.34 -25.38
C ALA A 546 7.68 -0.87 -24.07
N GLY A 547 8.35 -1.80 -23.37
CA GLY A 547 9.04 -1.59 -22.10
C GLY A 547 8.14 -1.51 -20.86
N SER A 548 6.80 -1.47 -21.00
CA SER A 548 5.89 -1.37 -19.85
C SER A 548 5.95 -2.59 -18.93
N VAL A 549 6.08 -3.77 -19.48
CA VAL A 549 6.19 -5.03 -18.72
C VAL A 549 7.45 -5.02 -17.85
N LYS A 550 8.60 -4.63 -18.42
CA LYS A 550 9.85 -4.50 -17.69
C LYS A 550 9.72 -3.48 -16.55
N ILE A 551 9.12 -2.32 -16.83
CA ILE A 551 8.89 -1.28 -15.82
C ILE A 551 7.98 -1.81 -14.71
N ALA A 552 6.88 -2.50 -15.05
CA ALA A 552 5.97 -3.06 -14.05
C ALA A 552 6.68 -3.98 -13.05
N TYR A 553 7.58 -4.84 -13.54
CA TYR A 553 8.37 -5.72 -12.67
C TYR A 553 9.47 -4.96 -11.92
N SER A 554 10.32 -4.22 -12.64
CA SER A 554 11.47 -3.54 -12.02
C SER A 554 11.06 -2.50 -10.98
N SER A 555 9.92 -1.86 -11.16
CA SER A 555 9.38 -0.87 -10.22
C SER A 555 8.49 -1.47 -9.11
N GLY A 556 8.30 -2.81 -9.10
CA GLY A 556 7.53 -3.49 -8.06
C GLY A 556 6.01 -3.32 -8.18
N ARG A 557 5.49 -2.93 -9.36
CA ARG A 557 4.03 -2.83 -9.58
C ARG A 557 3.34 -4.21 -9.57
N VAL A 558 4.13 -5.27 -9.74
CA VAL A 558 3.76 -6.65 -9.44
C VAL A 558 4.57 -7.09 -8.24
N THR A 559 3.92 -7.35 -7.10
CA THR A 559 4.62 -7.80 -5.89
C THR A 559 5.22 -9.18 -6.12
N ASN A 560 6.46 -9.37 -5.72
CA ASN A 560 7.17 -10.65 -5.88
C ASN A 560 7.34 -11.44 -4.56
N GLY A 561 6.88 -10.89 -3.43
CA GLY A 561 6.97 -11.51 -2.12
C GLY A 561 8.32 -11.38 -1.41
N ARG A 562 9.42 -11.03 -2.10
CA ARG A 562 10.77 -11.07 -1.52
C ARG A 562 10.95 -10.18 -0.30
N GLN A 563 10.63 -8.90 -0.43
CA GLN A 563 10.75 -7.95 0.69
C GLN A 563 9.65 -8.14 1.74
N MET A 564 8.52 -8.72 1.35
CA MET A 564 7.40 -8.99 2.26
C MET A 564 7.75 -10.03 3.34
N ALA A 565 8.83 -10.83 3.18
CA ALA A 565 9.35 -11.68 4.25
C ALA A 565 9.79 -10.88 5.49
N LYS A 566 10.03 -9.56 5.35
CA LYS A 566 10.41 -8.64 6.43
C LYS A 566 9.24 -8.03 7.19
N VAL A 567 8.02 -8.50 6.91
CA VAL A 567 6.80 -7.98 7.51
C VAL A 567 5.99 -9.14 8.11
N ALA A 568 5.49 -8.97 9.33
CA ALA A 568 4.54 -9.89 9.93
C ALA A 568 3.14 -9.67 9.30
N MET A 569 2.45 -10.74 8.95
CA MET A 569 1.15 -10.66 8.27
C MET A 569 0.10 -11.54 8.94
N ILE A 570 -1.06 -10.97 9.27
CA ILE A 570 -2.27 -11.70 9.64
C ILE A 570 -3.36 -11.32 8.64
N ASP A 571 -3.67 -12.20 7.73
CA ASP A 571 -4.63 -11.99 6.66
C ASP A 571 -6.01 -12.45 7.10
N LEU A 572 -6.97 -11.52 7.16
CA LEU A 572 -8.31 -11.78 7.68
C LEU A 572 -9.27 -12.06 6.52
N ARG A 573 -9.75 -13.30 6.43
CA ARG A 573 -10.64 -13.74 5.35
C ARG A 573 -12.02 -14.10 5.88
N ASP A 574 -13.04 -13.59 5.20
CA ASP A 574 -14.41 -14.07 5.31
C ASP A 574 -14.64 -15.24 4.33
N ASN A 575 -15.85 -15.76 4.27
CA ASN A 575 -16.22 -16.89 3.42
C ASN A 575 -16.96 -16.48 2.14
N ASP A 576 -16.82 -15.23 1.70
CA ASP A 576 -17.52 -14.75 0.52
C ASP A 576 -16.62 -14.82 -0.73
N ASP A 577 -16.92 -15.76 -1.62
CA ASP A 577 -16.28 -15.93 -2.93
C ASP A 577 -17.24 -15.60 -4.08
N ARG A 578 -18.24 -14.74 -3.85
CA ARG A 578 -19.25 -14.38 -4.84
C ARG A 578 -19.00 -13.04 -5.53
N GLU A 579 -17.91 -12.39 -5.17
CA GLU A 579 -17.53 -11.05 -5.67
C GLU A 579 -16.01 -10.95 -5.89
N GLU A 580 -15.50 -9.81 -6.30
CA GLU A 580 -14.10 -9.57 -6.66
C GLU A 580 -13.07 -9.77 -5.54
N HIS A 581 -13.49 -9.84 -4.27
CA HIS A 581 -12.61 -10.06 -3.12
C HIS A 581 -12.42 -11.55 -2.75
N TYR A 582 -12.59 -12.46 -3.69
CA TYR A 582 -12.55 -13.90 -3.44
C TYR A 582 -11.22 -14.38 -2.83
N ASN A 583 -11.27 -15.50 -2.12
CA ASN A 583 -10.19 -15.97 -1.24
C ASN A 583 -8.88 -16.29 -1.96
N PHE A 584 -8.93 -16.69 -3.22
CA PHE A 584 -7.75 -17.04 -4.01
C PHE A 584 -6.66 -15.96 -3.98
N ARG A 585 -7.00 -14.67 -3.90
CA ARG A 585 -6.05 -13.55 -3.86
C ARG A 585 -5.07 -13.62 -2.67
N THR A 586 -5.54 -14.10 -1.52
CA THR A 586 -4.69 -14.37 -0.35
C THR A 586 -3.69 -15.49 -0.63
N TRP A 587 -4.13 -16.54 -1.33
CA TRP A 587 -3.26 -17.66 -1.72
C TRP A 587 -2.25 -17.27 -2.78
N VAL A 588 -2.56 -16.31 -3.64
CA VAL A 588 -1.57 -15.71 -4.57
C VAL A 588 -0.41 -15.09 -3.81
N THR A 589 -0.68 -14.28 -2.78
CA THR A 589 0.37 -13.69 -1.94
C THR A 589 1.20 -14.77 -1.25
N ARG A 590 0.56 -15.82 -0.72
CA ARG A 590 1.25 -16.98 -0.14
C ARG A 590 2.17 -17.67 -1.15
N ALA A 591 1.68 -17.92 -2.35
CA ALA A 591 2.45 -18.55 -3.42
C ALA A 591 3.68 -17.71 -3.82
N ARG A 592 3.53 -16.38 -3.87
CA ARG A 592 4.65 -15.46 -4.14
C ARG A 592 5.67 -15.43 -3.01
N LEU A 593 5.22 -15.42 -1.75
CA LEU A 593 6.13 -15.54 -0.59
C LEU A 593 6.92 -16.85 -0.64
N GLN A 594 6.23 -17.98 -0.89
CA GLN A 594 6.85 -19.29 -1.00
C GLN A 594 7.85 -19.37 -2.17
N LYS A 595 7.47 -18.83 -3.35
CA LYS A 595 8.31 -18.77 -4.56
C LYS A 595 9.59 -17.97 -4.32
N ALA A 596 9.50 -16.83 -3.64
CA ALA A 596 10.60 -15.89 -3.48
C ALA A 596 11.52 -16.21 -2.31
N ASN A 597 11.01 -16.82 -1.23
CA ASN A 597 11.71 -16.95 0.06
C ASN A 597 11.84 -18.41 0.54
N GLY A 598 11.28 -19.38 -0.19
CA GLY A 598 11.22 -20.78 0.24
C GLY A 598 10.28 -21.03 1.43
N THR A 599 9.63 -19.97 1.94
CA THR A 599 8.68 -20.03 3.05
C THR A 599 7.67 -18.90 2.97
N SER A 600 6.48 -19.12 3.50
CA SER A 600 5.44 -18.13 3.72
C SER A 600 5.02 -18.05 5.20
N ALA A 601 5.88 -18.52 6.10
CA ALA A 601 5.52 -18.67 7.52
C ALA A 601 5.38 -17.34 8.28
N ASN A 602 5.75 -16.21 7.66
CA ASN A 602 5.44 -14.86 8.16
C ASN A 602 4.01 -14.41 7.85
N GLN A 603 3.21 -15.19 7.10
CA GLN A 603 1.79 -14.97 6.84
C GLN A 603 0.95 -16.00 7.61
N ALA A 604 0.04 -15.53 8.44
CA ALA A 604 -1.05 -16.31 9.02
C ALA A 604 -2.36 -15.95 8.28
N ILE A 605 -3.14 -16.95 7.87
CA ILE A 605 -4.45 -16.74 7.25
C ILE A 605 -5.52 -17.12 8.26
N TRP A 606 -6.30 -16.14 8.69
CA TRP A 606 -7.43 -16.34 9.57
C TRP A 606 -8.72 -16.33 8.77
N ARG A 607 -9.42 -17.47 8.78
CA ARG A 607 -10.67 -17.68 8.07
C ARG A 607 -11.83 -17.78 9.05
N GLU A 608 -13.02 -17.34 8.68
CA GLU A 608 -14.22 -17.39 9.52
C GLU A 608 -15.31 -18.20 8.82
N THR A 609 -16.00 -19.09 9.56
CA THR A 609 -17.09 -19.90 9.03
C THR A 609 -18.35 -19.08 8.70
N GLY A 610 -18.50 -17.90 9.31
CA GLY A 610 -19.54 -16.90 9.02
C GLY A 610 -19.00 -15.75 8.17
N GLY A 611 -19.85 -14.88 7.65
CA GLY A 611 -19.43 -13.69 6.92
C GLY A 611 -18.89 -12.59 7.83
N GLY A 612 -17.88 -11.86 7.34
CA GLY A 612 -17.29 -10.68 7.98
C GLY A 612 -16.04 -10.98 8.82
N ALA A 613 -15.11 -10.02 8.85
CA ALA A 613 -13.86 -10.11 9.62
C ALA A 613 -14.11 -9.75 11.10
N ARG A 614 -14.56 -10.70 11.89
CA ARG A 614 -14.96 -10.48 13.30
C ARG A 614 -13.78 -10.45 14.27
N ASN A 615 -12.63 -11.00 13.88
CA ASN A 615 -11.47 -11.18 14.75
C ASN A 615 -10.44 -10.05 14.66
N THR A 616 -10.82 -8.87 14.17
CA THR A 616 -9.88 -7.74 13.95
C THR A 616 -9.19 -7.29 15.24
N ALA A 617 -9.92 -7.21 16.36
CA ALA A 617 -9.32 -6.82 17.65
C ALA A 617 -8.31 -7.88 18.14
N LEU A 618 -8.64 -9.16 18.02
CA LEU A 618 -7.75 -10.27 18.37
C LEU A 618 -6.50 -10.28 17.47
N ALA A 619 -6.67 -10.03 16.17
CA ALA A 619 -5.56 -9.92 15.22
C ALA A 619 -4.66 -8.72 15.55
N PHE A 620 -5.26 -7.59 15.94
CA PHE A 620 -4.52 -6.39 16.35
C PHE A 620 -3.64 -6.69 17.58
N ASP A 621 -4.21 -7.34 18.61
CA ASP A 621 -3.46 -7.68 19.82
C ASP A 621 -2.37 -8.72 19.52
N THR A 622 -2.66 -9.74 18.72
CA THR A 622 -1.69 -10.76 18.31
C THR A 622 -0.55 -10.14 17.47
N MET A 623 -0.87 -9.23 16.57
CA MET A 623 0.15 -8.51 15.79
C MET A 623 1.01 -7.61 16.68
N SER A 624 0.40 -6.86 17.61
CA SER A 624 1.14 -6.04 18.58
C SER A 624 2.10 -6.89 19.42
N GLU A 625 1.65 -8.05 19.93
CA GLU A 625 2.49 -9.01 20.64
C GLU A 625 3.66 -9.50 19.78
N TRP A 626 3.39 -9.86 18.52
CA TRP A 626 4.41 -10.32 17.57
C TRP A 626 5.51 -9.28 17.38
N LEU A 627 5.13 -8.06 17.04
CA LEU A 627 6.08 -6.98 16.80
C LEU A 627 6.83 -6.54 18.07
N MET A 628 6.21 -6.62 19.25
CA MET A 628 6.91 -6.41 20.51
C MET A 628 8.01 -7.45 20.73
N LYS A 629 7.75 -8.71 20.41
CA LYS A 629 8.75 -9.78 20.52
C LYS A 629 9.87 -9.61 19.48
N VAL A 630 9.54 -9.21 18.24
CA VAL A 630 10.54 -8.88 17.21
C VAL A 630 11.44 -7.74 17.67
N ALA A 631 10.87 -6.66 18.19
CA ALA A 631 11.62 -5.49 18.68
C ALA A 631 12.49 -5.81 19.93
N ALA A 632 12.07 -6.77 20.74
CA ALA A 632 12.83 -7.24 21.91
C ALA A 632 14.00 -8.15 21.54
N ASP A 633 13.99 -8.80 20.38
CA ASP A 633 15.10 -9.66 19.93
C ASP A 633 16.29 -8.82 19.47
N LYS A 634 17.27 -8.63 20.36
CA LYS A 634 18.53 -7.90 20.10
C LYS A 634 19.61 -8.78 19.49
N SER A 635 19.32 -10.01 19.07
CA SER A 635 20.28 -10.87 18.37
C SER A 635 20.68 -10.26 17.02
N ALA A 636 21.81 -10.72 16.47
CA ALA A 636 22.29 -10.34 15.14
C ALA A 636 21.55 -11.06 13.99
N ALA A 637 20.48 -11.83 14.28
CA ALA A 637 19.71 -12.52 13.26
C ALA A 637 19.04 -11.53 12.30
N ALA A 638 18.89 -11.92 11.04
CA ALA A 638 18.17 -11.14 10.05
C ALA A 638 16.70 -10.93 10.47
N LEU A 639 16.08 -9.83 10.05
CA LEU A 639 14.72 -9.47 10.45
C LEU A 639 13.70 -10.57 10.12
N GLU A 640 13.84 -11.19 8.95
CA GLU A 640 13.00 -12.31 8.51
C GLU A 640 13.05 -13.49 9.49
N GLN A 641 14.26 -13.80 9.98
CA GLN A 641 14.46 -14.86 10.96
C GLN A 641 13.87 -14.50 12.34
N LYS A 642 14.01 -13.24 12.76
CA LYS A 642 13.38 -12.75 14.01
C LYS A 642 11.86 -12.88 13.94
N ILE A 643 11.24 -12.45 12.82
CA ILE A 643 9.81 -12.57 12.59
C ILE A 643 9.34 -14.02 12.75
N LEU A 644 10.02 -14.97 12.10
CA LEU A 644 9.65 -16.37 12.16
C LEU A 644 9.84 -16.96 13.58
N LYS A 645 10.95 -16.64 14.23
CA LYS A 645 11.31 -17.14 15.56
C LYS A 645 10.39 -16.66 16.66
N THR A 646 9.93 -15.41 16.57
CA THR A 646 9.16 -14.74 17.63
C THR A 646 7.66 -14.79 17.39
N ARG A 647 7.21 -15.51 16.37
CA ARG A 647 5.80 -15.65 15.99
C ARG A 647 4.96 -16.16 17.17
N PRO A 648 3.88 -15.46 17.57
CA PRO A 648 2.94 -15.94 18.58
C PRO A 648 2.28 -17.25 18.18
N ALA A 649 1.90 -18.05 19.14
CA ALA A 649 1.24 -19.33 18.89
C ALA A 649 -0.06 -19.19 18.08
N LEU A 650 -0.78 -18.08 18.26
CA LEU A 650 -2.02 -17.79 17.56
C LEU A 650 -1.78 -17.24 16.12
N ALA A 651 -0.60 -16.69 15.82
CA ALA A 651 -0.27 -16.16 14.50
C ALA A 651 0.02 -17.28 13.48
N VAL A 652 -0.88 -18.25 13.36
CA VAL A 652 -0.86 -19.37 12.42
C VAL A 652 -2.17 -19.43 11.66
N ASP A 653 -2.23 -20.22 10.59
CA ASP A 653 -3.48 -20.43 9.86
C ASP A 653 -4.54 -20.98 10.82
N THR A 654 -5.64 -20.26 10.95
CA THR A 654 -6.68 -20.57 11.93
C THR A 654 -8.06 -20.42 11.30
N CYS A 655 -8.92 -21.38 11.57
CA CYS A 655 -10.34 -21.30 11.30
C CYS A 655 -11.07 -20.85 12.57
N PHE A 656 -11.97 -19.88 12.45
CA PHE A 656 -12.78 -19.38 13.55
C PHE A 656 -14.27 -19.65 13.32
N ASP A 657 -14.97 -20.02 14.39
CA ASP A 657 -16.41 -19.99 14.47
C ASP A 657 -16.80 -18.85 15.42
N GLY A 658 -17.22 -17.73 14.86
CA GLY A 658 -17.28 -16.47 15.59
C GLY A 658 -15.87 -16.02 16.03
N THR A 659 -15.61 -15.95 17.35
CA THR A 659 -14.30 -15.60 17.92
C THR A 659 -13.51 -16.81 18.44
N THR A 660 -14.04 -18.02 18.26
CA THR A 660 -13.44 -19.24 18.82
C THR A 660 -12.67 -20.00 17.73
N PRO A 661 -11.38 -20.31 17.93
CA PRO A 661 -10.65 -21.21 17.04
C PRO A 661 -11.36 -22.57 16.95
N THR A 662 -11.47 -23.09 15.74
CA THR A 662 -12.15 -24.37 15.45
C THR A 662 -11.36 -25.20 14.45
N ASP A 663 -11.86 -26.40 14.12
CA ASP A 663 -11.25 -27.30 13.15
C ASP A 663 -11.14 -26.62 11.75
N ALA A 664 -9.96 -26.71 11.15
CA ALA A 664 -9.69 -26.21 9.80
C ALA A 664 -10.67 -26.77 8.75
N ALA A 665 -11.10 -28.03 8.92
CA ALA A 665 -12.06 -28.68 8.02
C ALA A 665 -13.40 -27.92 7.90
N LYS A 666 -13.81 -27.18 8.94
CA LYS A 666 -15.02 -26.35 8.86
C LYS A 666 -14.86 -25.19 7.86
N CYS A 667 -13.69 -24.52 7.86
CA CYS A 667 -13.40 -23.51 6.86
C CYS A 667 -13.20 -24.13 5.49
N ASP A 668 -12.50 -25.25 5.37
CA ASP A 668 -12.28 -25.93 4.08
C ASP A 668 -13.59 -26.36 3.40
N ALA A 669 -14.61 -26.67 4.18
CA ALA A 669 -15.95 -26.98 3.68
C ALA A 669 -16.66 -25.73 3.08
N VAL A 670 -16.28 -24.53 3.48
CA VAL A 670 -16.89 -23.26 3.06
C VAL A 670 -16.03 -22.58 1.99
N TYR A 671 -14.70 -22.66 2.14
CA TYR A 671 -13.74 -22.04 1.22
C TYR A 671 -13.31 -23.02 0.14
N HIS A 672 -13.98 -23.01 -0.97
CA HIS A 672 -13.52 -23.74 -2.14
C HIS A 672 -12.33 -22.99 -2.78
N THR A 673 -11.33 -23.73 -3.20
CA THR A 673 -10.16 -23.15 -3.88
C THR A 673 -10.53 -22.93 -5.35
N PHE A 674 -11.12 -21.79 -5.64
CA PHE A 674 -11.25 -21.28 -7.00
C PHE A 674 -9.95 -20.59 -7.41
N THR A 675 -9.85 -20.20 -8.67
CA THR A 675 -8.67 -19.57 -9.25
C THR A 675 -9.02 -18.20 -9.84
N ASP A 676 -8.24 -17.72 -10.81
CA ASP A 676 -8.56 -16.58 -11.64
C ASP A 676 -8.56 -16.96 -13.13
N THR A 677 -8.92 -16.02 -13.99
CA THR A 677 -9.02 -16.23 -15.44
C THR A 677 -7.73 -16.72 -16.07
N ARG A 678 -6.58 -16.30 -15.56
CA ARG A 678 -5.27 -16.67 -16.11
C ARG A 678 -4.78 -18.02 -15.59
N VAL A 679 -5.07 -18.33 -14.34
CA VAL A 679 -4.83 -19.69 -13.83
C VAL A 679 -5.73 -20.70 -14.53
N ALA A 680 -6.98 -20.35 -14.83
CA ALA A 680 -7.86 -21.15 -15.67
C ALA A 680 -7.36 -21.28 -17.12
N ALA A 681 -6.49 -20.38 -17.57
CA ALA A 681 -5.77 -20.45 -18.84
C ALA A 681 -4.39 -21.13 -18.74
N GLY A 682 -4.04 -21.67 -17.56
CA GLY A 682 -2.82 -22.46 -17.33
C GLY A 682 -1.68 -21.73 -16.60
N GLU A 683 -1.86 -20.48 -16.15
CA GLU A 683 -0.85 -19.76 -15.36
C GLU A 683 -0.69 -20.41 -13.98
N PRO A 684 0.52 -20.44 -13.38
CA PRO A 684 0.73 -20.89 -12.01
C PRO A 684 -0.01 -20.04 -10.96
N THR A 685 -0.30 -20.60 -9.77
CA THR A 685 -1.03 -19.95 -8.67
C THR A 685 -0.43 -18.61 -8.23
N ALA A 686 0.86 -18.36 -8.43
CA ALA A 686 1.49 -17.08 -8.13
C ALA A 686 0.88 -15.92 -8.93
N SER A 687 0.21 -16.20 -10.06
CA SER A 687 -0.51 -15.24 -10.91
C SER A 687 0.29 -13.94 -11.11
N ASP A 688 1.58 -14.09 -11.45
CA ASP A 688 2.54 -12.98 -11.51
C ASP A 688 3.12 -12.74 -12.92
N ILE A 689 2.55 -13.37 -13.98
CA ILE A 689 3.06 -13.28 -15.35
C ILE A 689 2.21 -12.31 -16.17
N LEU A 690 2.68 -11.07 -16.34
CA LEU A 690 1.98 -10.05 -17.14
C LEU A 690 1.97 -10.40 -18.64
N LYS A 691 3.10 -10.89 -19.16
CA LYS A 691 3.28 -11.36 -20.53
C LYS A 691 4.05 -12.65 -20.52
N CYS A 692 3.48 -13.71 -21.05
CA CYS A 692 4.15 -15.01 -21.11
C CYS A 692 5.17 -15.08 -22.26
N GLN A 693 6.16 -15.93 -22.12
CA GLN A 693 6.95 -16.40 -23.26
C GLN A 693 6.10 -17.39 -24.08
N LEU A 694 6.31 -17.41 -25.37
CA LEU A 694 5.51 -18.21 -26.28
C LEU A 694 6.23 -19.50 -26.70
N LYS A 695 5.45 -20.57 -26.90
CA LYS A 695 5.85 -21.82 -27.55
C LYS A 695 4.92 -22.12 -28.72
N PRO A 696 5.35 -22.90 -29.73
CA PRO A 696 4.48 -23.35 -30.80
C PRO A 696 3.28 -24.13 -30.27
N LEU A 697 2.12 -24.02 -30.97
CA LEU A 697 0.98 -24.89 -30.69
C LEU A 697 1.35 -26.36 -30.94
N ASN A 698 0.99 -27.23 -29.98
CA ASN A 698 1.18 -28.65 -30.10
C ASN A 698 -0.12 -29.37 -29.71
N ARG A 699 -0.68 -30.19 -30.61
CA ARG A 699 -1.93 -30.94 -30.37
C ARG A 699 -1.87 -31.81 -29.12
N ALA A 700 -0.70 -32.36 -28.81
CA ALA A 700 -0.52 -33.23 -27.65
C ALA A 700 -0.71 -32.50 -26.29
N ASP A 701 -0.63 -31.16 -26.27
CA ASP A 701 -0.76 -30.38 -25.04
C ASP A 701 -2.20 -30.27 -24.51
N TYR A 702 -3.19 -30.64 -25.34
CA TYR A 702 -4.61 -30.40 -25.04
C TYR A 702 -5.36 -31.61 -24.45
N GLY A 703 -4.91 -32.84 -24.74
CA GLY A 703 -5.60 -34.06 -24.27
C GLY A 703 -6.98 -34.30 -24.94
N VAL A 704 -7.30 -33.51 -25.96
CA VAL A 704 -8.56 -33.63 -26.75
C VAL A 704 -8.25 -33.68 -28.24
N THR A 705 -9.20 -34.19 -29.05
CA THR A 705 -9.06 -34.23 -30.51
C THR A 705 -9.72 -33.01 -31.13
N PHE A 706 -8.98 -32.27 -31.95
CA PHE A 706 -9.49 -31.19 -32.79
C PHE A 706 -9.68 -31.69 -34.23
N THR A 707 -10.75 -31.26 -34.90
CA THR A 707 -10.88 -31.41 -36.37
C THR A 707 -9.79 -30.60 -37.09
N ALA A 708 -9.57 -30.85 -38.36
CA ALA A 708 -8.62 -30.08 -39.16
C ALA A 708 -8.99 -28.58 -39.23
N GLU A 709 -10.26 -28.27 -39.32
CA GLU A 709 -10.79 -26.91 -39.35
C GLU A 709 -10.60 -26.18 -38.01
N GLN A 710 -10.96 -26.84 -36.92
CA GLN A 710 -10.74 -26.33 -35.56
C GLN A 710 -9.24 -26.00 -35.31
N TRP A 711 -8.36 -26.91 -35.70
CA TRP A 711 -6.92 -26.70 -35.55
C TRP A 711 -6.41 -25.55 -36.41
N THR A 712 -6.89 -25.43 -37.64
CA THR A 712 -6.54 -24.31 -38.53
C THR A 712 -7.00 -22.98 -37.93
N THR A 713 -8.17 -22.95 -37.31
CA THR A 713 -8.69 -21.76 -36.61
C THR A 713 -7.85 -21.38 -35.40
N LEU A 714 -7.41 -22.37 -34.58
CA LEU A 714 -6.50 -22.13 -33.47
C LEU A 714 -5.14 -21.60 -33.95
N GLN A 715 -4.57 -22.13 -35.01
CA GLN A 715 -3.32 -21.62 -35.58
C GLN A 715 -3.46 -20.16 -36.04
N LYS A 716 -4.61 -19.76 -36.56
CA LYS A 716 -4.90 -18.36 -36.90
C LYS A 716 -5.10 -17.48 -35.67
N ALA A 717 -5.72 -18.02 -34.60
CA ALA A 717 -5.91 -17.31 -33.32
C ALA A 717 -4.59 -17.09 -32.55
N PHE A 718 -3.61 -17.97 -32.76
CA PHE A 718 -2.32 -17.95 -32.12
C PHE A 718 -1.16 -17.98 -33.12
N PRO A 719 -1.02 -16.95 -33.97
CA PRO A 719 -0.02 -16.96 -35.04
C PRO A 719 1.43 -16.97 -34.53
N SER A 720 1.65 -16.42 -33.33
CA SER A 720 2.97 -16.37 -32.68
C SER A 720 3.16 -17.49 -31.65
N GLY A 721 2.17 -18.36 -31.45
CA GLY A 721 2.20 -19.43 -30.45
C GLY A 721 1.35 -19.14 -29.21
N VAL A 722 1.49 -20.02 -28.21
CA VAL A 722 0.74 -20.00 -26.95
C VAL A 722 1.68 -19.87 -25.76
N CYS A 723 1.15 -19.46 -24.62
CA CYS A 723 1.93 -19.28 -23.40
C CYS A 723 2.70 -20.54 -22.98
N ASP A 724 3.97 -20.34 -22.69
CA ASP A 724 4.85 -21.33 -22.09
C ASP A 724 5.11 -20.98 -20.62
N TYR A 725 4.28 -21.51 -19.74
CA TYR A 725 4.39 -21.28 -18.28
C TYR A 725 5.47 -22.11 -17.59
N SER A 726 6.24 -22.93 -18.32
CA SER A 726 7.46 -23.56 -17.80
C SER A 726 8.63 -22.57 -17.69
N ARG A 727 8.47 -21.37 -18.25
CA ARG A 727 9.46 -20.30 -18.29
C ARG A 727 8.97 -19.08 -17.52
N PRO A 728 9.87 -18.25 -16.98
CA PRO A 728 9.49 -16.94 -16.44
C PRO A 728 8.79 -16.09 -17.50
N GLY A 729 7.98 -15.12 -17.08
CA GLY A 729 7.38 -14.14 -17.98
C GLY A 729 8.44 -13.33 -18.73
N VAL A 730 8.01 -12.70 -19.83
CA VAL A 730 8.85 -11.74 -20.57
C VAL A 730 9.25 -10.60 -19.64
N ASP A 731 10.52 -10.25 -19.60
CA ASP A 731 11.09 -9.20 -18.76
C ASP A 731 10.75 -9.30 -17.25
N GLN A 732 10.39 -10.49 -16.78
CA GLN A 732 10.09 -10.73 -15.38
C GLN A 732 11.37 -10.69 -14.53
N VAL A 733 11.66 -9.51 -14.00
CA VAL A 733 12.83 -9.24 -13.15
C VAL A 733 12.41 -9.00 -11.70
N THR A 734 13.36 -9.21 -10.77
CA THR A 734 13.14 -8.86 -9.35
C THR A 734 13.22 -7.35 -9.19
N PRO A 735 12.23 -6.70 -8.56
CA PRO A 735 12.27 -5.27 -8.28
C PRO A 735 13.34 -4.93 -7.24
N GLU A 736 13.98 -3.78 -7.41
CA GLU A 736 14.78 -3.16 -6.36
C GLU A 736 13.86 -2.34 -5.45
N PRO A 737 13.96 -2.49 -4.11
CA PRO A 737 13.18 -1.68 -3.19
C PRO A 737 13.69 -0.22 -3.14
N TRP A 738 12.88 0.65 -2.59
CA TRP A 738 13.21 2.07 -2.41
C TRP A 738 13.66 2.74 -3.71
N GLN A 739 12.74 2.84 -4.65
CA GLN A 739 12.98 3.54 -5.91
C GLN A 739 12.47 4.97 -5.86
N THR A 740 13.17 5.85 -6.59
CA THR A 740 12.71 7.21 -6.90
C THR A 740 12.33 7.34 -8.36
N PHE A 741 11.29 8.11 -8.62
CA PHE A 741 10.82 8.48 -9.96
C PHE A 741 11.10 9.97 -10.28
N ALA A 742 11.82 10.67 -9.40
CA ALA A 742 12.22 12.07 -9.62
C ALA A 742 13.07 12.26 -10.89
N ALA A 743 13.85 11.24 -11.27
CA ALA A 743 14.66 11.24 -12.50
C ALA A 743 13.90 10.76 -13.74
N GLY A 744 12.61 10.48 -13.64
CA GLY A 744 11.73 10.02 -14.72
C GLY A 744 11.27 8.58 -14.61
N PRO A 745 10.53 8.11 -15.62
CA PRO A 745 9.92 6.79 -15.66
C PRO A 745 10.92 5.63 -15.54
N GLY A 746 10.42 4.47 -15.06
CA GLY A 746 11.21 3.26 -14.85
C GLY A 746 11.85 3.19 -13.48
N GLY A 747 11.92 4.31 -12.78
CA GLY A 747 12.51 4.41 -11.45
C GLY A 747 14.02 4.22 -11.41
N LYS A 748 14.63 4.64 -10.31
CA LYS A 748 16.04 4.36 -9.97
C LYS A 748 16.12 4.03 -8.49
N PRO A 749 17.02 3.11 -8.06
CA PRO A 749 17.23 2.85 -6.65
C PRO A 749 17.65 4.12 -5.91
N LEU A 750 17.01 4.41 -4.78
CA LEU A 750 17.40 5.48 -3.84
C LEU A 750 18.66 5.13 -3.04
N GLY A 751 19.12 3.87 -3.08
CA GLY A 751 20.15 3.34 -2.22
C GLY A 751 19.59 2.75 -0.92
N PRO A 752 20.31 2.78 0.21
CA PRO A 752 19.87 2.13 1.44
C PRO A 752 18.52 2.63 1.93
N ALA A 753 17.69 1.73 2.48
CA ALA A 753 16.43 2.11 3.12
C ALA A 753 16.65 3.13 4.24
N PRO A 754 15.75 4.09 4.44
CA PRO A 754 15.84 5.05 5.53
C PRO A 754 15.83 4.33 6.89
N VAL A 755 16.90 4.53 7.69
CA VAL A 755 17.04 3.84 8.99
C VAL A 755 15.99 4.31 10.01
N SER A 756 15.58 5.56 9.89
CA SER A 756 14.59 6.20 10.76
C SER A 756 13.17 5.65 10.61
N VAL A 757 12.84 5.04 9.47
CA VAL A 757 11.52 4.39 9.27
C VAL A 757 11.51 2.93 9.70
N ALA A 758 12.65 2.35 10.01
CA ALA A 758 12.74 1.00 10.56
C ALA A 758 12.36 0.98 12.06
N ALA A 759 11.86 -0.15 12.54
CA ALA A 759 11.69 -0.35 13.98
C ALA A 759 13.07 -0.37 14.67
N ARG A 760 13.21 0.38 15.77
CA ARG A 760 14.43 0.45 16.57
C ARG A 760 14.36 -0.39 17.84
#